data_1160038f16362647b7393d95581ece35
#
_entry.id   1160038f16362647b7393d95581ece35
#
_cell.length_a   1.000
_cell.length_b   1.000
_cell.length_c   1.000
_cell.angle_alpha   90.00
_cell.angle_beta   90.00
_cell.angle_gamma   90.00
#
_symmetry.space_group_name_H-M   'P 1'
#
loop_
_entity.id
_entity.type
_entity.pdbx_description
1 polymer ?
#
loop_
_entity_poly.entity_id
_entity_poly.type
_entity_poly.pdbx_seq_one_letter_code
_entity_poly.pdbx_strand_id
1 'polypeptide(L)'
;GDLAEAMPALEAALAALDTLKPADITVLKTMQNPPGPVKLVMESICVMKGIKPERKQDPGGSGKMIEDFWGPSKKLLGDMKFLESLKTFDKDNIPAANIKKIREKFVDHPDFQPSVIKSVSSACEGLCKWVRAMEVYERVAKVVAPKKERLKEAEGELAVQMQKLSVKRAELKEVEDRLQALNDTFEGMIQKKKDLEANIELCSQKLIRAEKLIGGLGGEKDRWTEAARLLGIKYTNLTGDVLLSSATVSYLGAFTVDYRVECQREWHKLCSEKNIPCSKDFTLSNTLGNQVLIRSWQIAGLPVDSFSTDNGIIVSNSRRWPLMIDPQGQANKWIKNMNKANKLSIIKLSDSNYVRTLENAIQFGTPVLLENVGEELDAILEPVLLKQTFKQQGVEYMKLGENTVEYSSDFRFYITTGLRNPHYLPEVAVKVCLLNFMITPLGLEDQLLGIVAAKEKPELEEKKNQLILESAANNKQLKEIENKILEVLSSSEGNILEDETAIKVLSSSKILSEEISEKQKIASVTENEIDETRMGYRPVAEHSSILFFCISDLANIDPMYQYSLSWFINLYLHSIAHSAPSDDLQVRISNILDHFTMRVYYNVCRSLFEKDKLLFSLLLTVGIMQGKGQVDDLVWRFLLTGGVALENPHPNPAPEWLSDKSWSEVVRASQLPCLEGLFEHVQENITQWKQIYDSGHPQDEELPGKWCAVVGMERMVVLRCFRPDKLVLAVQQFIVDNMSRTYIEPPTFDLAESYSDSNCCSPLIFVLSPGSDPTAGLLKFADDLGMGGSKTQTISLGQGQGPVAEQLIRAALTDGTWVVLQNCHLATSWMPTLEKICEE
;
A
#
# COMPACT_ATOMS: atom_id res chain seq x y z
N GLY A 1 11.49 19.64 44.86
CA GLY A 1 11.73 18.29 45.33
C GLY A 1 10.47 17.44 45.42
N ASP A 2 9.46 17.86 46.15
CA ASP A 2 8.31 17.02 46.48
C ASP A 2 7.42 16.69 45.28
N LEU A 3 7.24 17.64 44.36
CA LEU A 3 6.53 17.40 43.09
C LEU A 3 7.29 16.44 42.16
N ALA A 4 8.61 16.42 42.24
CA ALA A 4 9.44 15.53 41.42
C ALA A 4 9.25 14.04 41.79
N GLU A 5 8.76 13.73 43.00
CA GLU A 5 8.47 12.36 43.38
C GLU A 5 7.17 11.83 42.78
N ALA A 6 6.17 12.74 42.56
CA ALA A 6 4.89 12.38 42.00
C ALA A 6 4.94 12.36 40.46
N MET A 7 5.79 13.16 39.81
CA MET A 7 5.87 13.27 38.37
C MET A 7 6.24 11.95 37.67
N PRO A 8 7.21 11.14 38.11
CA PRO A 8 7.50 9.86 37.46
C PRO A 8 6.30 8.89 37.48
N ALA A 9 5.54 8.85 38.55
CA ALA A 9 4.34 8.02 38.65
C ALA A 9 3.25 8.52 37.70
N LEU A 10 3.09 9.83 37.58
CA LEU A 10 2.17 10.45 36.65
C LEU A 10 2.55 10.16 35.19
N GLU A 11 3.82 10.31 34.85
CA GLU A 11 4.35 10.02 33.52
C GLU A 11 4.18 8.53 33.16
N ALA A 12 4.47 7.65 34.09
CA ALA A 12 4.28 6.20 33.94
C ALA A 12 2.80 5.85 33.72
N ALA A 13 1.88 6.50 34.40
CA ALA A 13 0.45 6.29 34.22
C ALA A 13 -0.03 6.77 32.86
N LEU A 14 0.43 7.94 32.43
CA LEU A 14 0.10 8.46 31.08
C LEU A 14 0.68 7.55 29.98
N ALA A 15 1.89 7.04 30.14
CA ALA A 15 2.49 6.06 29.23
C ALA A 15 1.69 4.75 29.20
N ALA A 16 1.17 4.30 30.33
CA ALA A 16 0.30 3.11 30.39
C ALA A 16 -1.00 3.33 29.60
N LEU A 17 -1.56 4.54 29.62
CA LEU A 17 -2.72 4.88 28.79
C LEU A 17 -2.41 4.83 27.28
N ASP A 18 -1.19 5.18 26.89
CA ASP A 18 -0.76 5.12 25.49
C ASP A 18 -0.66 3.67 24.97
N THR A 19 -0.47 2.70 25.82
CA THR A 19 -0.43 1.28 25.44
C THR A 19 -1.82 0.67 25.26
N LEU A 20 -2.87 1.34 25.68
CA LEU A 20 -4.23 0.87 25.55
C LEU A 20 -4.72 1.01 24.10
N LYS A 21 -5.17 -0.11 23.55
CA LYS A 21 -5.75 -0.15 22.19
C LYS A 21 -7.26 0.10 22.24
N PRO A 22 -7.85 0.63 21.17
CA PRO A 22 -9.30 0.76 21.08
C PRO A 22 -10.07 -0.55 21.34
N ALA A 23 -9.49 -1.67 20.92
CA ALA A 23 -10.04 -3.00 21.16
C ALA A 23 -10.17 -3.30 22.67
N ASP A 24 -9.20 -2.91 23.47
CA ASP A 24 -9.21 -3.11 24.93
C ASP A 24 -10.37 -2.37 25.59
N ILE A 25 -10.63 -1.16 25.16
CA ILE A 25 -11.75 -0.34 25.64
C ILE A 25 -13.09 -0.94 25.22
N THR A 26 -13.17 -1.48 24.02
CA THR A 26 -14.38 -2.15 23.52
C THR A 26 -14.70 -3.41 24.35
N VAL A 27 -13.68 -4.18 24.71
CA VAL A 27 -13.84 -5.34 25.59
C VAL A 27 -14.49 -4.93 26.91
N LEU A 28 -14.01 -3.87 27.52
CA LEU A 28 -14.60 -3.34 28.77
C LEU A 28 -16.03 -2.87 28.56
N LYS A 29 -16.30 -2.16 27.48
CA LYS A 29 -17.64 -1.65 27.15
C LYS A 29 -18.67 -2.76 26.95
N THR A 30 -18.28 -3.89 26.42
CA THR A 30 -19.19 -5.00 26.12
C THR A 30 -19.54 -5.86 27.31
N MET A 31 -18.87 -5.71 28.43
CA MET A 31 -19.15 -6.46 29.63
C MET A 31 -20.52 -6.09 30.22
N GLN A 32 -21.40 -7.05 30.34
CA GLN A 32 -22.73 -6.88 30.98
C GLN A 32 -22.63 -6.91 32.48
N ASN A 33 -21.84 -7.83 33.00
CA ASN A 33 -21.60 -8.01 34.43
C ASN A 33 -20.10 -8.14 34.67
N PRO A 34 -19.36 -7.03 34.72
CA PRO A 34 -17.91 -7.07 34.88
C PRO A 34 -17.47 -7.61 36.24
N PRO A 35 -16.27 -8.19 36.31
CA PRO A 35 -15.68 -8.58 37.60
C PRO A 35 -15.60 -7.40 38.56
N GLY A 36 -15.66 -7.69 39.88
CA GLY A 36 -15.58 -6.69 40.95
C GLY A 36 -14.43 -5.69 40.79
N PRO A 37 -13.20 -6.14 40.55
CA PRO A 37 -12.07 -5.23 40.33
C PRO A 37 -12.25 -4.27 39.15
N VAL A 38 -12.85 -4.71 38.06
CA VAL A 38 -13.14 -3.84 36.91
C VAL A 38 -14.17 -2.78 37.25
N LYS A 39 -15.25 -3.15 37.92
CA LYS A 39 -16.25 -2.20 38.44
C LYS A 39 -15.61 -1.18 39.36
N LEU A 40 -14.75 -1.62 40.25
CA LEU A 40 -14.06 -0.78 41.24
C LEU A 40 -13.21 0.30 40.55
N VAL A 41 -12.44 -0.09 39.53
CA VAL A 41 -11.60 0.86 38.77
C VAL A 41 -12.46 1.87 38.03
N MET A 42 -13.50 1.42 37.32
CA MET A 42 -14.37 2.33 36.56
C MET A 42 -15.19 3.23 37.49
N GLU A 43 -15.61 2.76 38.65
CA GLU A 43 -16.23 3.59 39.69
C GLU A 43 -15.27 4.68 40.16
N SER A 44 -14.00 4.35 40.37
CA SER A 44 -12.99 5.30 40.77
C SER A 44 -12.79 6.40 39.74
N ILE A 45 -12.79 6.07 38.47
CA ILE A 45 -12.66 7.04 37.35
C ILE A 45 -13.88 7.95 37.28
N CYS A 46 -15.09 7.40 37.44
CA CYS A 46 -16.32 8.19 37.52
C CYS A 46 -16.29 9.18 38.67
N VAL A 47 -15.88 8.76 39.85
CA VAL A 47 -15.74 9.63 41.04
C VAL A 47 -14.68 10.71 40.78
N MET A 48 -13.54 10.36 40.20
CA MET A 48 -12.49 11.33 39.89
C MET A 48 -12.96 12.40 38.92
N LYS A 49 -13.74 12.03 37.91
CA LYS A 49 -14.31 12.96 36.92
C LYS A 49 -15.58 13.67 37.38
N GLY A 50 -16.09 13.32 38.56
CA GLY A 50 -17.31 13.93 39.09
C GLY A 50 -18.61 13.42 38.47
N ILE A 51 -18.59 12.25 37.84
CA ILE A 51 -19.78 11.63 37.26
C ILE A 51 -20.61 10.99 38.38
N LYS A 52 -21.90 11.31 38.39
CA LYS A 52 -22.81 10.79 39.40
C LYS A 52 -23.26 9.35 39.07
N PRO A 53 -23.48 8.50 40.11
CA PRO A 53 -24.01 7.16 39.90
C PRO A 53 -25.49 7.17 39.50
N GLU A 54 -25.91 6.11 38.83
CA GLU A 54 -27.32 5.82 38.61
C GLU A 54 -27.89 5.04 39.80
N ARG A 55 -29.12 5.34 40.17
CA ARG A 55 -29.82 4.56 41.20
C ARG A 55 -30.55 3.42 40.55
N LYS A 56 -30.22 2.19 40.95
CA LYS A 56 -30.89 0.96 40.52
C LYS A 56 -31.39 0.17 41.72
N GLN A 57 -32.42 -0.64 41.49
CA GLN A 57 -32.84 -1.61 42.51
C GLN A 57 -31.75 -2.65 42.73
N ASP A 58 -31.54 -3.01 43.98
CA ASP A 58 -30.57 -4.06 44.37
C ASP A 58 -30.95 -5.39 43.65
N PRO A 59 -30.06 -5.97 42.86
CA PRO A 59 -30.30 -7.30 42.23
C PRO A 59 -30.56 -8.42 43.25
N GLY A 60 -30.13 -8.25 44.50
CA GLY A 60 -30.38 -9.20 45.59
C GLY A 60 -31.80 -9.22 46.13
N GLY A 61 -32.74 -8.39 45.63
CA GLY A 61 -34.14 -8.42 46.04
C GLY A 61 -34.42 -7.69 47.36
N SER A 62 -33.51 -6.89 47.89
CA SER A 62 -33.70 -6.13 49.15
C SER A 62 -34.67 -4.96 49.04
N GLY A 63 -35.15 -4.63 47.86
CA GLY A 63 -36.01 -3.48 47.58
C GLY A 63 -35.37 -2.11 47.77
N LYS A 64 -34.09 -2.06 48.12
CA LYS A 64 -33.34 -0.82 48.29
C LYS A 64 -32.74 -0.36 46.96
N MET A 65 -32.74 0.95 46.77
CA MET A 65 -32.02 1.56 45.64
C MET A 65 -30.54 1.63 45.94
N ILE A 66 -29.73 1.01 45.10
CA ILE A 66 -28.29 1.08 45.20
C ILE A 66 -27.71 2.03 44.15
N GLU A 67 -26.59 2.64 44.49
CA GLU A 67 -25.86 3.44 43.52
C GLU A 67 -25.06 2.53 42.56
N ASP A 68 -25.27 2.71 41.26
CA ASP A 68 -24.59 1.96 40.23
C ASP A 68 -23.76 2.90 39.36
N PHE A 69 -22.46 2.65 39.28
CA PHE A 69 -21.53 3.37 38.40
C PHE A 69 -21.28 2.68 37.06
N TRP A 70 -21.74 1.44 36.90
CA TRP A 70 -21.44 0.70 35.68
C TRP A 70 -22.17 1.26 34.44
N GLY A 71 -23.39 1.72 34.58
CA GLY A 71 -24.10 2.41 33.49
C GLY A 71 -23.37 3.67 33.04
N PRO A 72 -23.06 4.60 33.94
CA PRO A 72 -22.22 5.75 33.62
C PRO A 72 -20.84 5.39 33.09
N SER A 73 -20.24 4.31 33.56
CA SER A 73 -18.95 3.82 33.10
C SER A 73 -19.01 3.35 31.64
N LYS A 74 -20.07 2.66 31.23
CA LYS A 74 -20.30 2.27 29.86
C LYS A 74 -20.42 3.47 28.91
N LYS A 75 -21.12 4.50 29.32
CA LYS A 75 -21.25 5.75 28.56
C LYS A 75 -19.88 6.42 28.40
N LEU A 76 -19.08 6.44 29.43
CA LEU A 76 -17.74 7.00 29.40
C LEU A 76 -16.82 6.23 28.49
N LEU A 77 -16.85 4.90 28.51
CA LEU A 77 -16.08 4.02 27.62
C LEU A 77 -16.54 4.12 26.16
N GLY A 78 -17.80 4.48 25.93
CA GLY A 78 -18.35 4.72 24.59
C GLY A 78 -17.91 6.04 23.96
N ASP A 79 -17.35 6.94 24.72
CA ASP A 79 -16.82 8.21 24.22
C ASP A 79 -15.47 7.94 23.53
N MET A 80 -15.37 8.35 22.26
CA MET A 80 -14.15 8.20 21.46
C MET A 80 -12.96 8.95 22.05
N LYS A 81 -13.20 10.02 22.76
CA LYS A 81 -12.17 10.84 23.42
C LYS A 81 -11.88 10.42 24.84
N PHE A 82 -12.36 9.25 25.28
CA PHE A 82 -12.19 8.80 26.67
C PHE A 82 -10.72 8.81 27.10
N LEU A 83 -9.84 8.12 26.35
CA LEU A 83 -8.40 8.07 26.68
C LEU A 83 -7.75 9.45 26.61
N GLU A 84 -8.10 10.25 25.61
CA GLU A 84 -7.61 11.62 25.50
C GLU A 84 -8.07 12.48 26.68
N SER A 85 -9.31 12.31 27.12
CA SER A 85 -9.84 13.04 28.28
C SER A 85 -9.12 12.72 29.58
N LEU A 86 -8.58 11.50 29.72
CA LEU A 86 -7.74 11.13 30.84
C LEU A 86 -6.34 11.75 30.73
N LYS A 87 -5.77 11.80 29.52
CA LYS A 87 -4.45 12.40 29.28
C LYS A 87 -4.47 13.92 29.49
N THR A 88 -5.58 14.57 29.18
CA THR A 88 -5.78 16.02 29.32
C THR A 88 -6.52 16.43 30.58
N PHE A 89 -6.74 15.51 31.50
CA PHE A 89 -7.46 15.75 32.74
C PHE A 89 -6.79 16.87 33.55
N ASP A 90 -7.61 17.79 34.05
CA ASP A 90 -7.14 18.91 34.87
C ASP A 90 -6.79 18.46 36.29
N LYS A 91 -5.54 17.99 36.46
CA LYS A 91 -5.00 17.47 37.71
C LYS A 91 -4.80 18.54 38.79
N ASP A 92 -4.76 19.80 38.39
CA ASP A 92 -4.49 20.91 39.28
C ASP A 92 -5.75 21.40 39.98
N ASN A 93 -6.93 21.12 39.46
CA ASN A 93 -8.22 21.60 39.95
C ASN A 93 -9.21 20.46 40.26
N ILE A 94 -8.73 19.38 40.84
CA ILE A 94 -9.60 18.27 41.25
C ILE A 94 -10.49 18.72 42.42
N PRO A 95 -11.83 18.57 42.32
CA PRO A 95 -12.73 18.94 43.44
C PRO A 95 -12.42 18.17 44.71
N ALA A 96 -12.36 18.88 45.84
CA ALA A 96 -11.98 18.32 47.13
C ALA A 96 -12.87 17.15 47.57
N ALA A 97 -14.15 17.21 47.25
CA ALA A 97 -15.11 16.14 47.54
C ALA A 97 -14.79 14.87 46.76
N ASN A 98 -14.40 15.01 45.50
CA ASN A 98 -14.06 13.88 44.63
C ASN A 98 -12.79 13.18 45.11
N ILE A 99 -11.76 13.94 45.40
CA ILE A 99 -10.48 13.37 45.85
C ILE A 99 -10.59 12.74 47.24
N LYS A 100 -11.42 13.29 48.11
CA LYS A 100 -11.72 12.72 49.39
C LYS A 100 -12.36 11.35 49.27
N LYS A 101 -13.34 11.20 48.38
CA LYS A 101 -13.98 9.90 48.11
C LYS A 101 -12.98 8.89 47.56
N ILE A 102 -12.07 9.33 46.72
CA ILE A 102 -11.03 8.47 46.13
C ILE A 102 -10.11 7.95 47.26
N ARG A 103 -9.67 8.82 48.17
CA ARG A 103 -8.81 8.43 49.27
C ARG A 103 -9.48 7.50 50.27
N GLU A 104 -10.72 7.77 50.61
CA GLU A 104 -11.47 6.99 51.60
C GLU A 104 -11.91 5.62 51.10
N LYS A 105 -12.32 5.53 49.83
CA LYS A 105 -12.96 4.32 49.30
C LYS A 105 -12.03 3.45 48.46
N PHE A 106 -11.13 4.04 47.68
CA PHE A 106 -10.40 3.33 46.65
C PHE A 106 -8.91 3.12 46.96
N VAL A 107 -8.19 4.14 47.38
CA VAL A 107 -6.74 4.07 47.56
C VAL A 107 -6.32 2.95 48.53
N ASP A 108 -7.05 2.78 49.63
CA ASP A 108 -6.76 1.77 50.64
C ASP A 108 -7.52 0.45 50.42
N HIS A 109 -8.32 0.36 49.35
CA HIS A 109 -9.07 -0.87 49.03
C HIS A 109 -8.09 -1.98 48.59
N PRO A 110 -8.18 -3.21 49.17
CA PRO A 110 -7.24 -4.28 48.88
C PRO A 110 -7.18 -4.66 47.40
N ASP A 111 -8.30 -4.57 46.66
CA ASP A 111 -8.40 -4.90 45.25
C ASP A 111 -8.00 -3.73 44.35
N PHE A 112 -7.84 -2.52 44.85
CA PHE A 112 -7.43 -1.36 44.09
C PHE A 112 -5.91 -1.23 44.03
N GLN A 113 -5.24 -2.29 43.65
CA GLN A 113 -3.82 -2.34 43.40
C GLN A 113 -3.56 -2.71 41.93
N PRO A 114 -2.65 -2.04 41.22
CA PRO A 114 -2.39 -2.36 39.83
C PRO A 114 -2.03 -3.83 39.61
N SER A 115 -1.32 -4.46 40.53
CA SER A 115 -0.96 -5.87 40.45
C SER A 115 -2.16 -6.81 40.56
N VAL A 116 -3.16 -6.48 41.37
CA VAL A 116 -4.39 -7.24 41.48
C VAL A 116 -5.28 -7.04 40.27
N ILE A 117 -5.40 -5.81 39.81
CA ILE A 117 -6.22 -5.47 38.65
C ILE A 117 -5.66 -6.10 37.38
N LYS A 118 -4.35 -6.19 37.21
CA LYS A 118 -3.67 -6.80 36.06
C LYS A 118 -4.13 -8.25 35.82
N SER A 119 -4.36 -9.00 36.85
CA SER A 119 -4.81 -10.40 36.77
C SER A 119 -6.24 -10.52 36.20
N VAL A 120 -7.01 -9.46 36.24
CA VAL A 120 -8.40 -9.43 35.75
C VAL A 120 -8.52 -8.71 34.43
N SER A 121 -7.85 -7.58 34.27
CA SER A 121 -7.87 -6.78 33.05
C SER A 121 -6.61 -5.90 32.96
N SER A 122 -5.86 -6.09 31.87
CA SER A 122 -4.68 -5.26 31.59
C SER A 122 -5.03 -3.81 31.27
N ALA A 123 -6.17 -3.57 30.66
CA ALA A 123 -6.67 -2.22 30.41
C ALA A 123 -6.97 -1.47 31.72
N CYS A 124 -7.62 -2.13 32.65
CA CYS A 124 -7.92 -1.55 33.95
C CYS A 124 -6.68 -1.32 34.83
N GLU A 125 -5.61 -2.08 34.64
CA GLU A 125 -4.33 -1.84 35.29
C GLU A 125 -3.82 -0.42 35.00
N GLY A 126 -3.79 -0.03 33.72
CA GLY A 126 -3.40 1.32 33.32
C GLY A 126 -4.30 2.41 33.90
N LEU A 127 -5.58 2.18 33.89
CA LEU A 127 -6.58 3.10 34.49
C LEU A 127 -6.43 3.23 35.99
N CYS A 128 -6.18 2.13 36.67
CA CYS A 128 -5.91 2.12 38.12
C CYS A 128 -4.64 2.92 38.47
N LYS A 129 -3.57 2.73 37.72
CA LYS A 129 -2.35 3.51 37.89
C LYS A 129 -2.59 4.99 37.68
N TRP A 130 -3.41 5.37 36.71
CA TRP A 130 -3.76 6.76 36.47
C TRP A 130 -4.48 7.39 37.65
N VAL A 131 -5.50 6.73 38.21
CA VAL A 131 -6.24 7.24 39.37
C VAL A 131 -5.32 7.42 40.57
N ARG A 132 -4.46 6.44 40.86
CA ARG A 132 -3.50 6.51 41.95
C ARG A 132 -2.49 7.63 41.73
N ALA A 133 -2.01 7.81 40.52
CA ALA A 133 -1.08 8.89 40.20
C ALA A 133 -1.72 10.28 40.38
N MET A 134 -2.98 10.44 40.00
CA MET A 134 -3.72 11.69 40.21
C MET A 134 -3.92 11.99 41.71
N GLU A 135 -4.22 10.99 42.49
CA GLU A 135 -4.35 11.15 43.96
C GLU A 135 -3.00 11.56 44.60
N VAL A 136 -1.93 10.89 44.21
CA VAL A 136 -0.58 11.22 44.73
C VAL A 136 -0.17 12.62 44.32
N TYR A 137 -0.41 12.99 43.06
CA TYR A 137 -0.10 14.33 42.57
C TYR A 137 -0.87 15.41 43.33
N GLU A 138 -2.17 15.25 43.55
CA GLU A 138 -3.01 16.20 44.27
C GLU A 138 -2.54 16.36 45.74
N ARG A 139 -2.24 15.22 46.38
CA ARG A 139 -1.74 15.22 47.78
C ARG A 139 -0.41 15.95 47.88
N VAL A 140 0.51 15.68 46.96
CA VAL A 140 1.83 16.33 46.94
C VAL A 140 1.69 17.82 46.63
N ALA A 141 0.82 18.15 45.66
CA ALA A 141 0.57 19.54 45.27
C ALA A 141 0.03 20.39 46.46
N LYS A 142 -0.85 19.81 47.26
CA LYS A 142 -1.36 20.50 48.48
C LYS A 142 -0.28 20.76 49.50
N VAL A 143 0.67 19.82 49.67
CA VAL A 143 1.80 20.00 50.59
C VAL A 143 2.76 21.07 50.05
N VAL A 144 2.91 21.16 48.75
CA VAL A 144 3.82 22.10 48.12
C VAL A 144 3.27 23.54 48.06
N ALA A 145 1.93 23.70 47.92
CA ALA A 145 1.31 25.00 47.78
C ALA A 145 1.66 25.97 48.94
N PRO A 146 1.58 25.58 50.24
CA PRO A 146 2.02 26.46 51.30
C PRO A 146 3.48 26.82 51.26
N LYS A 147 4.32 25.87 50.80
CA LYS A 147 5.76 26.10 50.65
C LYS A 147 6.07 27.13 49.57
N LYS A 148 5.30 27.12 48.50
CA LYS A 148 5.41 28.13 47.45
C LYS A 148 5.00 29.52 47.89
N GLU A 149 3.93 29.61 48.73
CA GLU A 149 3.51 30.89 49.29
C GLU A 149 4.56 31.48 50.23
N ARG A 150 5.16 30.65 51.12
CA ARG A 150 6.25 31.10 51.98
C ARG A 150 7.46 31.62 51.19
N LEU A 151 7.77 30.94 50.11
CA LEU A 151 8.84 31.42 49.23
C LEU A 151 8.49 32.77 48.60
N LYS A 152 7.24 32.93 48.16
CA LYS A 152 6.75 34.20 47.57
C LYS A 152 6.79 35.33 48.61
N GLU A 153 6.43 35.06 49.86
CA GLU A 153 6.52 36.06 50.97
C GLU A 153 7.96 36.46 51.21
N ALA A 154 8.87 35.47 51.28
CA ALA A 154 10.29 35.74 51.48
C ALA A 154 10.90 36.52 50.29
N GLU A 155 10.48 36.21 49.08
CA GLU A 155 10.86 36.99 47.89
C GLU A 155 10.30 38.42 47.96
N GLY A 156 9.07 38.61 48.44
CA GLY A 156 8.48 39.91 48.64
C GLY A 156 9.27 40.75 49.65
N GLU A 157 9.64 40.16 50.82
CA GLU A 157 10.49 40.82 51.81
C GLU A 157 11.88 41.21 51.22
N LEU A 158 12.46 40.31 50.45
CA LEU A 158 13.74 40.58 49.80
C LEU A 158 13.60 41.78 48.83
N ALA A 159 12.50 41.80 48.08
CA ALA A 159 12.23 42.87 47.12
C ALA A 159 12.15 44.23 47.81
N VAL A 160 11.48 44.27 48.99
CA VAL A 160 11.39 45.52 49.82
C VAL A 160 12.77 45.99 50.30
N GLN A 161 13.57 45.06 50.80
CA GLN A 161 14.94 45.41 51.22
C GLN A 161 15.81 45.85 50.04
N MET A 162 15.68 45.21 48.89
CA MET A 162 16.39 45.59 47.69
C MET A 162 15.97 46.98 47.21
N GLN A 163 14.70 47.33 47.38
CA GLN A 163 14.22 48.69 47.00
C GLN A 163 14.82 49.76 47.88
N LYS A 164 14.93 49.50 49.20
CA LYS A 164 15.63 50.46 50.13
C LYS A 164 17.10 50.63 49.74
N LEU A 165 17.75 49.54 49.39
CA LEU A 165 19.12 49.59 48.89
C LEU A 165 19.21 50.40 47.58
N SER A 166 18.23 50.18 46.69
CA SER A 166 18.16 50.90 45.44
C SER A 166 18.05 52.44 45.61
N VAL A 167 17.23 52.88 46.61
CA VAL A 167 17.08 54.33 46.94
C VAL A 167 18.41 54.93 47.39
N LYS A 168 19.13 54.22 48.29
CA LYS A 168 20.45 54.70 48.75
C LYS A 168 21.50 54.70 47.61
N ARG A 169 21.45 53.73 46.74
CA ARG A 169 22.28 53.71 45.56
C ARG A 169 21.95 54.83 44.56
N ALA A 170 20.64 55.20 44.49
CA ALA A 170 20.22 56.27 43.67
C ALA A 170 20.77 57.62 44.13
N GLU A 171 20.77 57.90 45.47
CA GLU A 171 21.37 59.10 46.04
C GLU A 171 22.87 59.21 45.76
N LEU A 172 23.60 58.10 45.91
CA LEU A 172 25.03 58.06 45.57
C LEU A 172 25.25 58.23 44.04
N LYS A 173 24.40 57.64 43.27
CA LYS A 173 24.42 57.72 41.81
C LYS A 173 24.19 59.15 41.33
N GLU A 174 23.33 59.93 42.00
CA GLU A 174 23.06 61.32 41.62
C GLU A 174 24.34 62.17 41.69
N VAL A 175 25.18 61.97 42.74
CA VAL A 175 26.44 62.68 42.90
C VAL A 175 27.48 62.19 41.87
N GLU A 176 27.49 60.91 41.60
CA GLU A 176 28.35 60.32 40.54
C GLU A 176 27.92 60.76 39.16
N ASP A 177 26.61 60.89 38.93
CA ASP A 177 26.02 61.29 37.66
C ASP A 177 26.42 62.71 37.28
N ARG A 178 26.56 63.63 38.27
CA ARG A 178 27.03 65.02 38.04
C ARG A 178 28.51 65.05 37.60
N LEU A 179 29.30 64.18 38.18
CA LEU A 179 30.72 63.99 37.76
C LEU A 179 30.79 63.35 36.38
N GLN A 180 29.92 62.38 36.22
CA GLN A 180 29.84 61.61 34.95
C GLN A 180 29.32 62.48 33.82
N ALA A 181 28.38 63.42 34.06
CA ALA A 181 27.84 64.27 33.05
C ALA A 181 28.90 65.15 32.37
N LEU A 182 29.89 65.63 33.12
CA LEU A 182 31.03 66.38 32.57
C LEU A 182 31.97 65.47 31.73
N ASN A 183 32.21 64.30 32.18
CA ASN A 183 32.97 63.32 31.45
C ASN A 183 32.19 62.81 30.21
N ASP A 184 30.88 62.65 30.37
CA ASP A 184 30.00 62.26 29.26
C ASP A 184 29.97 63.28 28.13
N THR A 185 30.03 64.59 28.47
CA THR A 185 30.10 65.61 27.41
C THR A 185 31.42 65.53 26.64
N PHE A 186 32.51 65.28 27.28
CA PHE A 186 33.81 65.04 26.64
C PHE A 186 33.84 63.74 25.88
N GLU A 187 33.37 62.65 26.52
CA GLU A 187 33.25 61.35 25.88
C GLU A 187 32.24 61.36 24.75
N GLY A 188 31.12 62.15 24.92
CA GLY A 188 30.12 62.28 23.86
C GLY A 188 30.69 62.90 22.58
N MET A 189 31.66 63.85 22.67
CA MET A 189 32.34 64.37 21.51
C MET A 189 33.30 63.36 20.88
N ILE A 190 34.01 62.58 21.68
CA ILE A 190 34.82 61.45 21.21
C ILE A 190 33.94 60.38 20.64
N GLN A 191 32.80 60.14 21.26
CA GLN A 191 31.81 59.18 20.80
C GLN A 191 31.20 59.60 19.47
N LYS A 192 30.87 60.88 19.30
CA LYS A 192 30.41 61.40 18.00
C LYS A 192 31.41 61.17 16.87
N LYS A 193 32.71 61.37 17.16
CA LYS A 193 33.74 61.04 16.18
C LYS A 193 33.76 59.56 15.85
N LYS A 194 33.71 58.73 16.90
CA LYS A 194 33.65 57.29 16.74
C LYS A 194 32.39 56.84 16.02
N ASP A 195 31.24 57.49 16.34
CA ASP A 195 29.96 57.17 15.69
C ASP A 195 29.99 57.56 14.21
N LEU A 196 30.63 58.67 13.83
CA LEU A 196 30.83 59.03 12.43
C LEU A 196 31.77 58.05 11.72
N GLU A 197 32.85 57.67 12.39
CA GLU A 197 33.75 56.62 11.86
C GLU A 197 33.02 55.27 11.75
N ALA A 198 32.20 54.91 12.76
CA ALA A 198 31.39 53.75 12.73
C ALA A 198 30.30 53.80 11.65
N ASN A 199 29.71 54.97 11.42
CA ASN A 199 28.74 55.16 10.34
C ASN A 199 29.38 54.99 8.94
N ILE A 200 30.61 55.51 8.76
CA ILE A 200 31.37 55.30 7.52
C ILE A 200 31.61 53.80 7.32
N GLU A 201 32.05 53.13 8.37
CA GLU A 201 32.28 51.68 8.35
C GLU A 201 30.96 50.94 8.10
N LEU A 202 29.87 51.37 8.75
CA LEU A 202 28.55 50.78 8.55
C LEU A 202 28.08 50.97 7.10
N CYS A 203 28.29 52.17 6.51
CA CYS A 203 27.98 52.40 5.10
C CYS A 203 28.78 51.51 4.17
N SER A 204 30.09 51.31 4.47
CA SER A 204 30.93 50.41 3.73
C SER A 204 30.44 48.98 3.85
N GLN A 205 30.09 48.56 5.07
CA GLN A 205 29.49 47.22 5.30
C GLN A 205 28.15 47.04 4.59
N LYS A 206 27.32 48.09 4.57
CA LYS A 206 26.06 48.08 3.84
C LYS A 206 26.26 47.88 2.34
N LEU A 207 27.31 48.53 1.76
CA LEU A 207 27.65 48.27 0.35
C LEU A 207 28.09 46.85 0.10
N ILE A 208 28.93 46.29 1.00
CA ILE A 208 29.33 44.90 0.93
C ILE A 208 28.11 43.99 1.07
N ARG A 209 27.22 44.32 2.00
CA ARG A 209 25.97 43.57 2.18
C ARG A 209 25.07 43.64 0.96
N ALA A 210 24.95 44.84 0.35
CA ALA A 210 24.22 45.00 -0.89
C ALA A 210 24.78 44.16 -2.04
N GLU A 211 26.11 44.13 -2.18
CA GLU A 211 26.79 43.29 -3.17
C GLU A 211 26.52 41.81 -2.91
N LYS A 212 26.62 41.37 -1.65
CA LYS A 212 26.30 40.01 -1.26
C LYS A 212 24.84 39.67 -1.51
N LEU A 213 23.93 40.58 -1.19
CA LEU A 213 22.49 40.38 -1.41
C LEU A 213 22.17 40.30 -2.90
N ILE A 214 22.68 41.21 -3.70
CA ILE A 214 22.51 41.24 -5.16
C ILE A 214 23.14 39.97 -5.79
N GLY A 215 24.37 39.66 -5.43
CA GLY A 215 25.06 38.46 -5.90
C GLY A 215 24.35 37.17 -5.45
N GLY A 216 23.84 37.17 -4.21
CA GLY A 216 23.11 36.05 -3.67
C GLY A 216 21.71 35.82 -4.28
N LEU A 217 21.03 36.93 -4.68
CA LEU A 217 19.67 36.86 -5.23
C LEU A 217 19.61 36.99 -6.76
N GLY A 218 20.73 37.23 -7.44
CA GLY A 218 20.74 37.39 -8.88
C GLY A 218 20.19 36.20 -9.65
N GLY A 219 20.64 35.00 -9.28
CA GLY A 219 20.13 33.76 -9.85
C GLY A 219 18.69 33.46 -9.43
N GLU A 220 18.30 33.91 -8.24
CA GLU A 220 16.95 33.74 -7.72
C GLU A 220 15.93 34.57 -8.50
N LYS A 221 16.30 35.77 -8.88
CA LYS A 221 15.41 36.65 -9.68
C LYS A 221 15.01 35.98 -10.99
N ASP A 222 15.97 35.47 -11.72
CA ASP A 222 15.72 34.83 -13.01
C ASP A 222 14.90 33.53 -12.82
N ARG A 223 15.27 32.74 -11.84
CA ARG A 223 14.56 31.50 -11.50
C ARG A 223 13.13 31.78 -11.06
N TRP A 224 12.92 32.74 -10.17
CA TRP A 224 11.58 33.11 -9.69
C TRP A 224 10.73 33.78 -10.75
N THR A 225 11.32 34.57 -11.63
CA THR A 225 10.61 35.15 -12.78
C THR A 225 10.10 34.06 -13.71
N GLU A 226 10.95 33.10 -14.03
CA GLU A 226 10.54 31.94 -14.84
C GLU A 226 9.52 31.05 -14.12
N ALA A 227 9.71 30.81 -12.83
CA ALA A 227 8.74 30.06 -12.02
C ALA A 227 7.39 30.77 -11.96
N ALA A 228 7.38 32.11 -11.81
CA ALA A 228 6.13 32.89 -11.80
C ALA A 228 5.43 32.84 -13.17
N ARG A 229 6.20 32.89 -14.26
CA ARG A 229 5.65 32.76 -15.61
C ARG A 229 5.02 31.36 -15.82
N LEU A 230 5.73 30.32 -15.42
CA LEU A 230 5.23 28.93 -15.51
C LEU A 230 4.00 28.72 -14.63
N LEU A 231 4.01 29.28 -13.41
CA LEU A 231 2.84 29.22 -12.51
C LEU A 231 1.65 29.99 -13.07
N GLY A 232 1.88 31.12 -13.76
CA GLY A 232 0.82 31.85 -14.45
C GLY A 232 0.16 31.03 -15.55
N ILE A 233 0.96 30.34 -16.34
CA ILE A 233 0.48 29.40 -17.37
C ILE A 233 -0.30 28.26 -16.72
N LYS A 234 0.26 27.68 -15.68
CA LYS A 234 -0.38 26.60 -14.92
C LYS A 234 -1.70 27.02 -14.29
N TYR A 235 -1.76 28.24 -13.75
CA TYR A 235 -2.99 28.81 -13.20
C TYR A 235 -4.08 28.98 -14.26
N THR A 236 -3.71 29.45 -15.45
CA THR A 236 -4.66 29.57 -16.57
C THR A 236 -5.18 28.20 -17.01
N ASN A 237 -4.31 27.20 -17.05
CA ASN A 237 -4.66 25.83 -17.44
C ASN A 237 -5.37 25.05 -16.32
N LEU A 238 -5.41 25.58 -15.11
CA LEU A 238 -5.93 24.90 -13.94
C LEU A 238 -7.39 24.46 -14.11
N THR A 239 -8.19 25.27 -14.81
CA THR A 239 -9.61 24.95 -15.04
C THR A 239 -9.79 23.62 -15.76
N GLY A 240 -9.10 23.43 -16.87
CA GLY A 240 -9.13 22.19 -17.62
C GLY A 240 -8.45 21.04 -16.91
N ASP A 241 -7.31 21.32 -16.29
CA ASP A 241 -6.55 20.29 -15.57
C ASP A 241 -7.34 19.72 -14.37
N VAL A 242 -7.99 20.58 -13.60
CA VAL A 242 -8.85 20.16 -12.48
C VAL A 242 -10.09 19.44 -12.97
N LEU A 243 -10.69 19.89 -14.07
CA LEU A 243 -11.83 19.22 -14.68
C LEU A 243 -11.47 17.79 -15.11
N LEU A 244 -10.37 17.64 -15.82
CA LEU A 244 -9.86 16.32 -16.24
C LEU A 244 -9.49 15.44 -15.05
N SER A 245 -8.85 16.00 -14.05
CA SER A 245 -8.47 15.27 -12.82
C SER A 245 -9.70 14.79 -12.05
N SER A 246 -10.71 15.64 -11.88
CA SER A 246 -11.96 15.30 -11.21
C SER A 246 -12.72 14.20 -11.95
N ALA A 247 -12.75 14.27 -13.26
CA ALA A 247 -13.36 13.25 -14.10
C ALA A 247 -12.61 11.90 -13.99
N THR A 248 -11.29 11.94 -13.98
CA THR A 248 -10.45 10.75 -13.82
C THR A 248 -10.69 10.07 -12.48
N VAL A 249 -10.68 10.84 -11.40
CA VAL A 249 -10.93 10.32 -10.05
C VAL A 249 -12.33 9.75 -9.91
N SER A 250 -13.33 10.41 -10.51
CA SER A 250 -14.73 10.03 -10.35
C SER A 250 -15.15 8.84 -11.22
N TYR A 251 -14.58 8.71 -12.42
CA TYR A 251 -15.12 7.78 -13.43
C TYR A 251 -14.13 6.73 -13.92
N LEU A 252 -12.83 7.00 -13.92
CA LEU A 252 -11.86 6.12 -14.56
C LEU A 252 -11.19 5.11 -13.62
N GLY A 253 -11.49 5.15 -12.33
CA GLY A 253 -10.86 4.26 -11.35
C GLY A 253 -11.05 2.77 -11.65
N ALA A 254 -12.23 2.38 -12.14
CA ALA A 254 -12.57 0.99 -12.43
C ALA A 254 -11.94 0.44 -13.70
N PHE A 255 -11.41 1.29 -14.56
CA PHE A 255 -10.89 0.89 -15.86
C PHE A 255 -9.41 0.53 -15.82
N THR A 256 -9.00 -0.31 -16.77
CA THR A 256 -7.59 -0.65 -16.99
C THR A 256 -6.84 0.51 -17.65
N VAL A 257 -5.52 0.37 -17.75
CA VAL A 257 -4.63 1.45 -18.23
C VAL A 257 -4.99 1.93 -19.64
N ASP A 258 -5.29 1.02 -20.57
CA ASP A 258 -5.57 1.37 -21.96
C ASP A 258 -6.84 2.22 -22.09
N TYR A 259 -7.89 1.84 -21.42
CA TYR A 259 -9.14 2.60 -21.38
C TYR A 259 -8.98 3.97 -20.73
N ARG A 260 -8.21 4.05 -19.67
CA ARG A 260 -7.93 5.33 -18.99
C ARG A 260 -7.20 6.29 -19.93
N VAL A 261 -6.15 5.81 -20.59
CA VAL A 261 -5.34 6.62 -21.51
C VAL A 261 -6.19 7.11 -22.67
N GLU A 262 -6.96 6.23 -23.29
CA GLU A 262 -7.84 6.57 -24.40
C GLU A 262 -8.90 7.61 -24.00
N CYS A 263 -9.55 7.39 -22.88
CA CYS A 263 -10.59 8.29 -22.37
C CYS A 263 -10.02 9.66 -22.01
N GLN A 264 -8.86 9.72 -21.35
CA GLN A 264 -8.18 10.97 -21.05
C GLN A 264 -7.80 11.75 -22.30
N ARG A 265 -7.31 11.06 -23.31
CA ARG A 265 -6.97 11.67 -24.60
C ARG A 265 -8.20 12.26 -25.28
N GLU A 266 -9.32 11.53 -25.32
CA GLU A 266 -10.57 12.01 -25.88
C GLU A 266 -11.11 13.23 -25.11
N TRP A 267 -11.06 13.20 -23.79
CA TRP A 267 -11.47 14.32 -22.96
C TRP A 267 -10.57 15.55 -23.14
N HIS A 268 -9.27 15.34 -23.26
CA HIS A 268 -8.33 16.42 -23.53
C HIS A 268 -8.60 17.08 -24.89
N LYS A 269 -8.87 16.27 -25.90
CA LYS A 269 -9.28 16.72 -27.23
C LYS A 269 -10.58 17.53 -27.16
N LEU A 270 -11.55 17.05 -26.40
CA LEU A 270 -12.82 17.76 -26.19
C LEU A 270 -12.62 19.11 -25.49
N CYS A 271 -11.76 19.17 -24.49
CA CYS A 271 -11.38 20.43 -23.85
C CYS A 271 -10.79 21.41 -24.84
N SER A 272 -9.93 20.95 -25.72
CA SER A 272 -9.31 21.78 -26.76
C SER A 272 -10.36 22.29 -27.75
N GLU A 273 -11.30 21.47 -28.17
CA GLU A 273 -12.42 21.84 -29.08
C GLU A 273 -13.38 22.85 -28.44
N LYS A 274 -13.59 22.75 -27.14
CA LYS A 274 -14.47 23.64 -26.38
C LYS A 274 -13.78 24.90 -25.87
N ASN A 275 -12.51 25.11 -26.22
CA ASN A 275 -11.69 26.24 -25.73
C ASN A 275 -11.57 26.30 -24.22
N ILE A 276 -11.58 25.16 -23.54
CA ILE A 276 -11.29 25.08 -22.12
C ILE A 276 -9.76 25.02 -21.95
N PRO A 277 -9.14 25.97 -21.25
CA PRO A 277 -7.68 25.95 -21.09
C PRO A 277 -7.26 24.74 -20.26
N CYS A 278 -6.35 23.95 -20.80
CA CYS A 278 -5.75 22.80 -20.12
C CYS A 278 -4.30 22.63 -20.58
N SER A 279 -3.48 22.00 -19.74
CA SER A 279 -2.08 21.71 -20.06
C SER A 279 -2.00 20.70 -21.21
N LYS A 280 -1.08 20.91 -22.15
CA LYS A 280 -0.83 19.97 -23.22
C LYS A 280 -0.30 18.63 -22.71
N ASP A 281 0.48 18.66 -21.66
CA ASP A 281 1.10 17.51 -21.00
C ASP A 281 0.33 17.11 -19.73
N PHE A 282 -0.97 17.11 -19.79
CA PHE A 282 -1.79 16.78 -18.63
C PHE A 282 -1.48 15.37 -18.13
N THR A 283 -1.16 15.27 -16.84
CA THR A 283 -1.09 14.01 -16.08
C THR A 283 -1.75 14.23 -14.74
N LEU A 284 -2.36 13.18 -14.19
CA LEU A 284 -2.99 13.25 -12.88
C LEU A 284 -1.96 13.58 -11.78
N SER A 285 -0.75 13.03 -11.92
CA SER A 285 0.33 13.28 -10.95
C SER A 285 0.83 14.73 -10.96
N ASN A 286 0.82 15.40 -12.10
CA ASN A 286 1.22 16.82 -12.17
C ASN A 286 0.17 17.76 -11.58
N THR A 287 -1.08 17.37 -11.59
CA THR A 287 -2.20 18.21 -11.13
C THR A 287 -2.54 17.96 -9.67
N LEU A 288 -2.74 16.72 -9.28
CA LEU A 288 -3.14 16.33 -7.92
C LEU A 288 -2.04 15.66 -7.11
N GLY A 289 -0.97 15.22 -7.76
CA GLY A 289 0.10 14.48 -7.13
C GLY A 289 1.03 15.36 -6.30
N ASN A 290 1.43 14.84 -5.15
CA ASN A 290 2.53 15.38 -4.36
C ASN A 290 3.73 14.44 -4.53
N GLN A 291 4.82 14.94 -5.08
CA GLN A 291 5.99 14.11 -5.39
C GLN A 291 6.58 13.42 -4.14
N VAL A 292 6.53 14.06 -3.00
CA VAL A 292 7.00 13.49 -1.73
C VAL A 292 6.13 12.30 -1.32
N LEU A 293 4.81 12.47 -1.40
CA LEU A 293 3.87 11.38 -1.11
C LEU A 293 4.01 10.23 -2.09
N ILE A 294 4.14 10.51 -3.38
CA ILE A 294 4.33 9.50 -4.42
C ILE A 294 5.61 8.69 -4.15
N ARG A 295 6.70 9.35 -3.79
CA ARG A 295 7.94 8.68 -3.39
C ARG A 295 7.75 7.80 -2.17
N SER A 296 7.05 8.26 -1.16
CA SER A 296 6.75 7.47 0.03
C SER A 296 5.90 6.24 -0.28
N TRP A 297 4.95 6.36 -1.20
CA TRP A 297 4.15 5.23 -1.66
C TRP A 297 5.01 4.19 -2.40
N GLN A 298 5.92 4.63 -3.24
CA GLN A 298 6.85 3.75 -3.95
C GLN A 298 7.77 3.00 -2.99
N ILE A 299 8.25 3.66 -1.96
CA ILE A 299 9.02 3.04 -0.88
C ILE A 299 8.18 2.00 -0.13
N ALA A 300 6.89 2.28 0.07
CA ALA A 300 5.95 1.35 0.70
C ALA A 300 5.54 0.15 -0.19
N GLY A 301 6.02 0.10 -1.41
CA GLY A 301 5.81 -1.03 -2.32
C GLY A 301 4.85 -0.77 -3.49
N LEU A 302 4.38 0.46 -3.67
CA LEU A 302 3.59 0.80 -4.86
C LEU A 302 4.49 0.77 -6.11
N PRO A 303 4.08 0.08 -7.19
CA PRO A 303 4.86 0.11 -8.44
C PRO A 303 5.08 1.53 -8.98
N VAL A 304 6.17 1.73 -9.70
CA VAL A 304 6.60 3.06 -10.17
C VAL A 304 5.87 3.52 -11.42
N ASP A 305 5.15 2.64 -12.09
CA ASP A 305 4.43 2.98 -13.31
C ASP A 305 3.35 4.05 -13.10
N SER A 306 3.00 4.75 -14.16
CA SER A 306 2.02 5.84 -14.11
C SER A 306 0.63 5.37 -13.65
N PHE A 307 0.23 4.18 -14.04
CA PHE A 307 -1.05 3.59 -13.64
C PHE A 307 -1.15 3.40 -12.13
N SER A 308 -0.13 2.82 -11.51
CA SER A 308 -0.09 2.61 -10.06
C SER A 308 -0.01 3.94 -9.30
N THR A 309 0.75 4.90 -9.81
CA THR A 309 0.82 6.25 -9.25
C THR A 309 -0.54 6.95 -9.30
N ASP A 310 -1.23 6.85 -10.41
CA ASP A 310 -2.59 7.40 -10.56
C ASP A 310 -3.56 6.73 -9.59
N ASN A 311 -3.45 5.43 -9.39
CA ASN A 311 -4.24 4.70 -8.40
C ASN A 311 -4.01 5.23 -6.98
N GLY A 312 -2.76 5.47 -6.61
CA GLY A 312 -2.41 6.07 -5.32
C GLY A 312 -3.02 7.46 -5.15
N ILE A 313 -2.97 8.27 -6.18
CA ILE A 313 -3.58 9.61 -6.19
C ILE A 313 -5.10 9.53 -6.05
N ILE A 314 -5.75 8.62 -6.75
CA ILE A 314 -7.21 8.39 -6.66
C ILE A 314 -7.58 7.97 -5.23
N VAL A 315 -6.85 7.06 -4.62
CA VAL A 315 -7.06 6.63 -3.22
C VAL A 315 -6.99 7.84 -2.28
N SER A 316 -6.00 8.71 -2.47
CA SER A 316 -5.78 9.87 -1.60
C SER A 316 -6.83 10.97 -1.79
N ASN A 317 -7.37 11.14 -3.00
CA ASN A 317 -8.24 12.28 -3.34
C ASN A 317 -9.71 11.91 -3.48
N SER A 318 -10.06 10.63 -3.51
CA SER A 318 -11.45 10.21 -3.62
C SER A 318 -12.22 10.51 -2.34
N ARG A 319 -13.44 10.98 -2.47
CA ARG A 319 -14.36 11.20 -1.36
C ARG A 319 -15.01 9.91 -0.85
N ARG A 320 -15.12 8.93 -1.72
CA ARG A 320 -15.64 7.60 -1.37
C ARG A 320 -14.49 6.70 -0.97
N TRP A 321 -14.76 5.76 -0.08
CA TRP A 321 -13.75 4.79 0.32
C TRP A 321 -13.37 3.89 -0.87
N PRO A 322 -12.08 3.61 -1.07
CA PRO A 322 -11.64 2.81 -2.21
C PRO A 322 -11.99 1.33 -2.02
N LEU A 323 -12.54 0.72 -3.07
CA LEU A 323 -12.64 -0.73 -3.20
C LEU A 323 -11.69 -1.11 -4.33
N MET A 324 -10.58 -1.73 -3.98
CA MET A 324 -9.50 -2.03 -4.91
C MET A 324 -9.61 -3.45 -5.45
N ILE A 325 -9.67 -3.57 -6.76
CA ILE A 325 -9.62 -4.86 -7.46
C ILE A 325 -8.16 -5.27 -7.54
N ASP A 326 -7.76 -6.20 -6.68
CA ASP A 326 -6.37 -6.55 -6.45
C ASP A 326 -6.16 -8.08 -6.41
N PRO A 327 -6.24 -8.74 -7.57
CA PRO A 327 -6.04 -10.19 -7.61
C PRO A 327 -4.61 -10.62 -7.27
N GLN A 328 -3.64 -9.73 -7.37
CA GLN A 328 -2.21 -10.02 -7.17
C GLN A 328 -1.68 -9.57 -5.80
N GLY A 329 -2.50 -9.00 -4.95
CA GLY A 329 -2.10 -8.56 -3.62
C GLY A 329 -1.22 -7.30 -3.57
N GLN A 330 -1.16 -6.54 -4.65
CA GLN A 330 -0.34 -5.31 -4.72
C GLN A 330 -0.89 -4.21 -3.82
N ALA A 331 -2.18 -3.98 -3.86
CA ALA A 331 -2.84 -2.98 -3.02
C ALA A 331 -2.77 -3.37 -1.54
N ASN A 332 -3.01 -4.64 -1.22
CA ASN A 332 -2.89 -5.13 0.16
C ASN A 332 -1.49 -4.86 0.73
N LYS A 333 -0.46 -5.22 0.00
CA LYS A 333 0.93 -5.01 0.41
C LYS A 333 1.23 -3.53 0.60
N TRP A 334 0.83 -2.70 -0.34
CA TRP A 334 1.04 -1.26 -0.28
C TRP A 334 0.35 -0.63 0.92
N ILE A 335 -0.92 -0.91 1.13
CA ILE A 335 -1.71 -0.37 2.25
C ILE A 335 -1.14 -0.82 3.59
N LYS A 336 -0.76 -2.09 3.72
CA LYS A 336 -0.13 -2.62 4.94
C LYS A 336 1.19 -1.92 5.25
N ASN A 337 2.05 -1.73 4.24
CA ASN A 337 3.34 -1.07 4.41
C ASN A 337 3.18 0.43 4.70
N MET A 338 2.27 1.09 3.99
CA MET A 338 2.01 2.53 4.16
C MET A 338 1.47 2.86 5.55
N ASN A 339 0.65 2.00 6.12
CA ASN A 339 -0.01 2.21 7.40
C ASN A 339 0.62 1.40 8.55
N LYS A 340 1.81 0.87 8.38
CA LYS A 340 2.49 0.06 9.38
C LYS A 340 2.66 0.79 10.74
N ALA A 341 2.93 2.09 10.69
CA ALA A 341 3.07 2.93 11.88
C ALA A 341 1.72 3.45 12.43
N ASN A 342 0.64 3.32 11.69
CA ASN A 342 -0.67 3.91 12.00
C ASN A 342 -1.64 2.95 12.70
N LYS A 343 -1.17 1.81 13.17
CA LYS A 343 -1.99 0.78 13.85
C LYS A 343 -3.14 0.27 12.96
N LEU A 344 -2.84 -0.07 11.72
CA LEU A 344 -3.79 -0.62 10.77
C LEU A 344 -4.44 -1.89 11.31
N SER A 345 -5.78 -1.94 11.30
CA SER A 345 -6.55 -3.14 11.60
C SER A 345 -6.92 -3.85 10.30
N ILE A 346 -6.62 -5.14 10.23
CA ILE A 346 -6.92 -5.96 9.06
C ILE A 346 -8.10 -6.86 9.43
N ILE A 347 -9.18 -6.79 8.68
CA ILE A 347 -10.40 -7.54 8.92
C ILE A 347 -10.88 -8.24 7.65
N LYS A 348 -11.66 -9.29 7.84
CA LYS A 348 -12.37 -10.01 6.77
C LYS A 348 -13.85 -10.11 7.15
N LEU A 349 -14.74 -10.16 6.18
CA LEU A 349 -16.17 -10.34 6.44
C LEU A 349 -16.50 -11.67 7.13
N SER A 350 -15.62 -12.68 6.97
CA SER A 350 -15.74 -13.97 7.64
C SER A 350 -15.38 -13.95 9.14
N ASP A 351 -14.70 -12.90 9.60
CA ASP A 351 -14.31 -12.76 11.00
C ASP A 351 -15.56 -12.46 11.84
N SER A 352 -15.73 -13.16 12.97
CA SER A 352 -16.89 -13.00 13.85
C SER A 352 -16.92 -11.66 14.57
N ASN A 353 -15.77 -11.00 14.72
CA ASN A 353 -15.58 -9.76 15.47
C ASN A 353 -15.21 -8.55 14.60
N TYR A 354 -15.36 -8.65 13.28
CA TYR A 354 -14.95 -7.54 12.41
C TYR A 354 -15.71 -6.24 12.68
N VAL A 355 -16.98 -6.33 13.05
CA VAL A 355 -17.80 -5.15 13.36
C VAL A 355 -17.25 -4.43 14.59
N ARG A 356 -16.85 -5.17 15.60
CA ARG A 356 -16.24 -4.61 16.82
C ARG A 356 -14.92 -3.90 16.53
N THR A 357 -14.06 -4.53 15.73
CA THR A 357 -12.80 -3.94 15.30
C THR A 357 -13.03 -2.67 14.48
N LEU A 358 -14.03 -2.68 13.60
CA LEU A 358 -14.41 -1.52 12.80
C LEU A 358 -14.95 -0.38 13.68
N GLU A 359 -15.78 -0.68 14.67
CA GLU A 359 -16.28 0.31 15.63
C GLU A 359 -15.15 1.00 16.39
N ASN A 360 -14.19 0.22 16.87
CA ASN A 360 -13.01 0.75 17.55
C ASN A 360 -12.17 1.65 16.63
N ALA A 361 -11.96 1.25 15.42
CA ALA A 361 -11.19 2.02 14.45
C ALA A 361 -11.89 3.35 14.11
N ILE A 362 -13.20 3.34 13.96
CA ILE A 362 -14.00 4.55 13.73
C ILE A 362 -13.90 5.50 14.91
N GLN A 363 -13.98 4.97 16.11
CA GLN A 363 -13.91 5.76 17.35
C GLN A 363 -12.53 6.41 17.55
N PHE A 364 -11.46 5.66 17.30
CA PHE A 364 -10.10 6.12 17.56
C PHE A 364 -9.39 6.71 16.35
N GLY A 365 -10.02 6.67 15.17
CA GLY A 365 -9.45 7.26 13.97
C GLY A 365 -8.28 6.48 13.39
N THR A 366 -8.25 5.15 13.59
CA THR A 366 -7.23 4.28 13.01
C THR A 366 -7.68 3.74 11.66
N PRO A 367 -6.76 3.47 10.72
CA PRO A 367 -7.13 2.88 9.44
C PRO A 367 -7.54 1.42 9.56
N VAL A 368 -8.44 1.01 8.68
CA VAL A 368 -8.91 -0.38 8.56
C VAL A 368 -8.79 -0.84 7.13
N LEU A 369 -8.27 -2.04 6.95
CA LEU A 369 -8.24 -2.75 5.67
C LEU A 369 -9.19 -3.95 5.74
N LEU A 370 -10.26 -3.91 4.95
CA LEU A 370 -11.18 -5.04 4.76
C LEU A 370 -10.71 -5.84 3.55
N GLU A 371 -10.20 -7.03 3.79
CA GLU A 371 -9.60 -7.89 2.76
C GLU A 371 -10.59 -8.85 2.12
N ASN A 372 -10.32 -9.20 0.88
CA ASN A 372 -10.94 -10.33 0.17
C ASN A 372 -12.47 -10.33 0.21
N VAL A 373 -13.07 -9.19 -0.06
CA VAL A 373 -14.52 -9.10 -0.19
C VAL A 373 -14.99 -9.80 -1.48
N GLY A 374 -16.17 -10.39 -1.43
CA GLY A 374 -16.83 -10.91 -2.63
C GLY A 374 -17.54 -9.82 -3.41
N GLU A 375 -18.48 -10.22 -4.25
CA GLU A 375 -19.30 -9.27 -5.03
C GLU A 375 -20.39 -8.59 -4.20
N GLU A 376 -20.64 -9.08 -3.01
CA GLU A 376 -21.61 -8.51 -2.09
C GLU A 376 -20.92 -8.05 -0.81
N LEU A 377 -21.28 -6.86 -0.35
CA LEU A 377 -20.84 -6.31 0.92
C LEU A 377 -21.94 -6.46 1.97
N ASP A 378 -21.54 -6.65 3.22
CA ASP A 378 -22.45 -6.72 4.33
C ASP A 378 -23.25 -5.40 4.46
N ALA A 379 -24.55 -5.48 4.64
CA ALA A 379 -25.43 -4.33 4.80
C ALA A 379 -25.06 -3.45 6.01
N ILE A 380 -24.42 -4.00 7.02
CA ILE A 380 -23.91 -3.27 8.19
C ILE A 380 -22.90 -2.20 7.78
N LEU A 381 -22.16 -2.41 6.68
CA LEU A 381 -21.15 -1.47 6.20
C LEU A 381 -21.73 -0.23 5.50
N GLU A 382 -23.02 -0.23 5.15
CA GLU A 382 -23.62 0.87 4.41
C GLU A 382 -23.41 2.26 5.06
N PRO A 383 -23.62 2.45 6.37
CA PRO A 383 -23.35 3.73 7.01
C PRO A 383 -21.87 4.17 6.90
N VAL A 384 -20.96 3.22 6.95
CA VAL A 384 -19.51 3.48 6.82
C VAL A 384 -19.17 3.92 5.41
N LEU A 385 -19.70 3.21 4.40
CA LEU A 385 -19.45 3.49 3.00
C LEU A 385 -20.02 4.84 2.57
N LEU A 386 -21.21 5.17 3.03
CA LEU A 386 -21.90 6.43 2.73
C LEU A 386 -21.48 7.57 3.66
N LYS A 387 -20.67 7.31 4.66
CA LYS A 387 -20.24 8.29 5.68
C LYS A 387 -21.45 8.98 6.32
N GLN A 388 -22.45 8.17 6.66
CA GLN A 388 -23.67 8.65 7.30
C GLN A 388 -23.43 9.01 8.76
N THR A 389 -23.03 10.24 8.99
CA THR A 389 -22.79 10.78 10.33
C THR A 389 -23.90 11.73 10.73
N PHE A 390 -24.15 11.82 12.03
CA PHE A 390 -25.07 12.80 12.58
C PHE A 390 -24.43 13.50 13.78
N LYS A 391 -24.79 14.76 13.97
CA LYS A 391 -24.27 15.54 15.09
C LYS A 391 -25.22 15.50 16.27
N GLN A 392 -24.68 15.18 17.43
CA GLN A 392 -25.37 15.22 18.69
C GLN A 392 -24.48 15.95 19.69
N GLN A 393 -24.96 17.05 20.26
CA GLN A 393 -24.18 17.88 21.18
C GLN A 393 -22.80 18.35 20.61
N GLY A 394 -22.76 18.64 19.31
CA GLY A 394 -21.55 19.10 18.63
C GLY A 394 -20.53 18.01 18.28
N VAL A 395 -20.80 16.76 18.59
CA VAL A 395 -19.95 15.62 18.28
C VAL A 395 -20.59 14.79 17.17
N GLU A 396 -19.79 14.35 16.22
CA GLU A 396 -20.25 13.48 15.13
C GLU A 396 -20.30 12.03 15.60
N TYR A 397 -21.42 11.38 15.34
CA TYR A 397 -21.66 9.97 15.62
C TYR A 397 -22.07 9.24 14.35
N MET A 398 -21.76 7.96 14.31
CA MET A 398 -22.21 7.04 13.26
C MET A 398 -22.93 5.88 13.91
N LYS A 399 -24.08 5.49 13.36
CA LYS A 399 -24.79 4.30 13.79
C LYS A 399 -24.33 3.12 12.96
N LEU A 400 -23.67 2.17 13.61
CA LEU A 400 -23.20 0.93 13.00
C LEU A 400 -23.95 -0.26 13.62
N GLY A 401 -24.87 -0.85 12.85
CA GLY A 401 -25.81 -1.84 13.39
C GLY A 401 -26.69 -1.24 14.48
N GLU A 402 -26.65 -1.80 15.67
CA GLU A 402 -27.40 -1.31 16.82
C GLU A 402 -26.62 -0.30 17.67
N ASN A 403 -25.32 -0.20 17.46
CA ASN A 403 -24.42 0.63 18.25
C ASN A 403 -24.23 2.00 17.62
N THR A 404 -24.16 3.03 18.46
CA THR A 404 -23.79 4.37 18.06
C THR A 404 -22.36 4.63 18.49
N VAL A 405 -21.50 4.96 17.53
CA VAL A 405 -20.07 5.16 17.74
C VAL A 405 -19.69 6.57 17.35
N GLU A 406 -18.86 7.23 18.14
CA GLU A 406 -18.31 8.53 17.81
C GLU A 406 -17.42 8.39 16.56
N TYR A 407 -17.62 9.27 15.56
CA TYR A 407 -16.88 9.25 14.31
C TYR A 407 -15.67 10.19 14.37
N SER A 408 -14.48 9.62 14.22
CA SER A 408 -13.24 10.41 14.10
C SER A 408 -12.97 10.76 12.64
N SER A 409 -12.61 12.00 12.38
CA SER A 409 -12.22 12.46 11.04
C SER A 409 -10.93 11.83 10.51
N ASP A 410 -10.13 11.24 11.39
CA ASP A 410 -8.87 10.57 11.03
C ASP A 410 -9.07 9.13 10.56
N PHE A 411 -10.28 8.61 10.70
CA PHE A 411 -10.62 7.26 10.24
C PHE A 411 -10.40 7.13 8.73
N ARG A 412 -9.77 6.02 8.33
CA ARG A 412 -9.59 5.65 6.93
C ARG A 412 -10.03 4.21 6.74
N PHE A 413 -10.70 3.95 5.64
CA PHE A 413 -11.24 2.65 5.31
C PHE A 413 -10.78 2.23 3.92
N TYR A 414 -10.16 1.06 3.84
CA TYR A 414 -9.69 0.49 2.59
C TYR A 414 -10.34 -0.88 2.40
N ILE A 415 -10.79 -1.15 1.20
CA ILE A 415 -11.43 -2.42 0.85
C ILE A 415 -10.68 -3.01 -0.33
N THR A 416 -10.36 -4.30 -0.26
CA THR A 416 -9.74 -5.01 -1.36
C THR A 416 -10.53 -6.26 -1.71
N THR A 417 -10.51 -6.63 -2.98
CA THR A 417 -11.07 -7.89 -3.47
C THR A 417 -10.01 -8.67 -4.23
N GLY A 418 -9.97 -9.97 -4.04
CA GLY A 418 -9.13 -10.88 -4.82
C GLY A 418 -9.77 -11.33 -6.13
N LEU A 419 -11.00 -10.95 -6.40
CA LEU A 419 -11.71 -11.29 -7.63
C LEU A 419 -11.07 -10.59 -8.83
N ARG A 420 -10.87 -11.32 -9.90
CA ARG A 420 -10.21 -10.81 -11.11
C ARG A 420 -11.09 -9.85 -11.93
N ASN A 421 -12.35 -10.20 -12.05
CA ASN A 421 -13.33 -9.43 -12.80
C ASN A 421 -14.67 -9.42 -12.04
N PRO A 422 -14.75 -8.71 -10.92
CA PRO A 422 -15.98 -8.66 -10.13
C PRO A 422 -17.06 -7.86 -10.85
N HIS A 423 -18.30 -8.32 -10.71
CA HIS A 423 -19.49 -7.66 -11.24
C HIS A 423 -20.30 -7.09 -10.08
N TYR A 424 -19.91 -5.94 -9.59
CA TYR A 424 -20.65 -5.27 -8.52
C TYR A 424 -21.94 -4.67 -9.06
N LEU A 425 -23.02 -4.85 -8.30
CA LEU A 425 -24.27 -4.19 -8.60
C LEU A 425 -24.10 -2.65 -8.51
N PRO A 426 -24.85 -1.87 -9.28
CA PRO A 426 -24.81 -0.42 -9.19
C PRO A 426 -25.00 0.13 -7.77
N GLU A 427 -25.78 -0.56 -6.95
CA GLU A 427 -26.01 -0.24 -5.53
C GLU A 427 -24.72 -0.22 -4.71
N VAL A 428 -23.81 -1.13 -5.00
CA VAL A 428 -22.50 -1.21 -4.32
C VAL A 428 -21.52 -0.25 -4.98
N ALA A 429 -21.45 -0.24 -6.29
CA ALA A 429 -20.49 0.53 -7.05
C ALA A 429 -20.59 2.05 -6.81
N VAL A 430 -21.80 2.57 -6.57
CA VAL A 430 -22.01 4.00 -6.28
C VAL A 430 -21.58 4.41 -4.87
N LYS A 431 -21.46 3.47 -3.96
CA LYS A 431 -21.09 3.73 -2.55
C LYS A 431 -19.58 3.76 -2.32
N VAL A 432 -18.84 3.18 -3.23
CA VAL A 432 -17.36 3.04 -3.13
C VAL A 432 -16.68 3.69 -4.33
N CYS A 433 -15.40 3.99 -4.18
CA CYS A 433 -14.55 4.29 -5.32
C CYS A 433 -13.96 2.98 -5.84
N LEU A 434 -14.58 2.42 -6.87
CA LEU A 434 -14.12 1.19 -7.48
C LEU A 434 -12.83 1.47 -8.24
N LEU A 435 -11.75 0.82 -7.84
CA LEU A 435 -10.41 1.10 -8.33
C LEU A 435 -9.75 -0.18 -8.83
N ASN A 436 -9.38 -0.20 -10.09
CA ASN A 436 -8.65 -1.31 -10.67
C ASN A 436 -7.16 -1.21 -10.28
N PHE A 437 -6.71 -2.14 -9.46
CA PHE A 437 -5.34 -2.20 -8.96
C PHE A 437 -4.56 -3.37 -9.55
N MET A 438 -4.99 -3.90 -10.68
CA MET A 438 -4.29 -4.98 -11.37
C MET A 438 -2.89 -4.50 -11.77
N ILE A 439 -1.93 -5.41 -11.63
CA ILE A 439 -0.55 -5.09 -12.00
C ILE A 439 -0.44 -4.88 -13.51
N THR A 440 0.25 -3.83 -13.91
CA THR A 440 0.56 -3.56 -15.31
C THR A 440 1.84 -4.28 -15.74
N PRO A 441 2.04 -4.56 -17.03
CA PRO A 441 3.31 -5.10 -17.51
C PRO A 441 4.52 -4.26 -17.09
N LEU A 442 4.42 -2.94 -17.19
CA LEU A 442 5.49 -2.02 -16.79
C LEU A 442 5.74 -2.03 -15.29
N GLY A 443 4.69 -2.08 -14.50
CA GLY A 443 4.80 -2.14 -13.04
C GLY A 443 5.47 -3.43 -12.56
N LEU A 444 5.09 -4.56 -13.15
CA LEU A 444 5.72 -5.85 -12.85
C LEU A 444 7.18 -5.90 -13.31
N GLU A 445 7.46 -5.39 -14.50
CA GLU A 445 8.84 -5.29 -15.02
C GLU A 445 9.73 -4.51 -14.06
N ASP A 446 9.27 -3.38 -13.55
CA ASP A 446 10.00 -2.58 -12.58
C ASP A 446 10.24 -3.34 -11.26
N GLN A 447 9.23 -4.01 -10.74
CA GLN A 447 9.37 -4.83 -9.54
C GLN A 447 10.37 -5.98 -9.73
N LEU A 448 10.30 -6.67 -10.84
CA LEU A 448 11.21 -7.78 -11.14
C LEU A 448 12.64 -7.29 -11.37
N LEU A 449 12.80 -6.14 -12.00
CA LEU A 449 14.10 -5.49 -12.16
C LEU A 449 14.72 -5.16 -10.79
N GLY A 450 13.94 -4.60 -9.89
CA GLY A 450 14.37 -4.35 -8.51
C GLY A 450 14.80 -5.62 -7.79
N ILE A 451 14.06 -6.70 -7.95
CA ILE A 451 14.35 -7.99 -7.32
C ILE A 451 15.65 -8.60 -7.88
N VAL A 452 15.80 -8.66 -9.20
CA VAL A 452 17.01 -9.25 -9.79
C VAL A 452 18.25 -8.41 -9.48
N ALA A 453 18.14 -7.09 -9.52
CA ALA A 453 19.22 -6.19 -9.15
C ALA A 453 19.62 -6.34 -7.68
N ALA A 454 18.65 -6.48 -6.79
CA ALA A 454 18.88 -6.71 -5.37
C ALA A 454 19.59 -8.04 -5.08
N LYS A 455 19.32 -9.08 -5.87
CA LYS A 455 19.95 -10.39 -5.72
C LYS A 455 21.33 -10.48 -6.39
N GLU A 456 21.49 -9.90 -7.56
CA GLU A 456 22.75 -9.90 -8.32
C GLU A 456 23.76 -8.85 -7.84
N LYS A 457 23.25 -7.68 -7.46
CA LYS A 457 24.02 -6.52 -7.01
C LYS A 457 23.35 -5.87 -5.77
N PRO A 458 23.37 -6.56 -4.60
CA PRO A 458 22.69 -6.05 -3.40
C PRO A 458 23.19 -4.67 -2.96
N GLU A 459 24.48 -4.40 -3.17
CA GLU A 459 25.10 -3.11 -2.82
C GLU A 459 24.50 -1.94 -3.60
N LEU A 460 24.22 -2.13 -4.89
CA LEU A 460 23.64 -1.10 -5.75
C LEU A 460 22.19 -0.78 -5.38
N GLU A 461 21.39 -1.79 -5.07
CA GLU A 461 20.00 -1.58 -4.65
C GLU A 461 19.91 -0.87 -3.30
N GLU A 462 20.73 -1.26 -2.34
CA GLU A 462 20.79 -0.60 -1.04
C GLU A 462 21.21 0.87 -1.20
N LYS A 463 22.24 1.13 -2.00
CA LYS A 463 22.71 2.48 -2.30
C LYS A 463 21.64 3.30 -3.03
N LYS A 464 20.91 2.70 -3.97
CA LYS A 464 19.79 3.35 -4.67
C LYS A 464 18.69 3.77 -3.70
N ASN A 465 18.26 2.89 -2.80
CA ASN A 465 17.25 3.19 -1.81
C ASN A 465 17.68 4.32 -0.87
N GLN A 466 18.94 4.31 -0.44
CA GLN A 466 19.50 5.38 0.36
C GLN A 466 19.50 6.71 -0.41
N LEU A 467 19.92 6.71 -1.67
CA LEU A 467 19.95 7.90 -2.51
C LEU A 467 18.56 8.47 -2.77
N ILE A 468 17.56 7.62 -2.95
CA ILE A 468 16.15 8.06 -3.10
C ILE A 468 15.69 8.79 -1.85
N LEU A 469 15.97 8.24 -0.67
CA LEU A 469 15.64 8.87 0.60
C LEU A 469 16.39 10.19 0.81
N GLU A 470 17.68 10.22 0.51
CA GLU A 470 18.51 11.43 0.59
C GLU A 470 18.04 12.51 -0.39
N SER A 471 17.72 12.14 -1.64
CA SER A 471 17.17 13.05 -2.64
C SER A 471 15.86 13.67 -2.19
N ALA A 472 14.95 12.86 -1.64
CA ALA A 472 13.68 13.35 -1.12
C ALA A 472 13.90 14.34 0.05
N ALA A 473 14.81 14.00 0.97
CA ALA A 473 15.16 14.86 2.10
C ALA A 473 15.81 16.17 1.62
N ASN A 474 16.73 16.10 0.66
CA ASN A 474 17.40 17.26 0.08
C ASN A 474 16.42 18.20 -0.63
N ASN A 475 15.52 17.66 -1.43
CA ASN A 475 14.49 18.44 -2.12
C ASN A 475 13.55 19.13 -1.13
N LYS A 476 13.17 18.44 -0.06
CA LYS A 476 12.36 19.01 1.01
C LYS A 476 13.09 20.16 1.69
N GLN A 477 14.36 19.98 2.04
CA GLN A 477 15.19 21.01 2.65
C GLN A 477 15.36 22.23 1.73
N LEU A 478 15.60 22.00 0.43
CA LEU A 478 15.68 23.10 -0.55
C LEU A 478 14.40 23.92 -0.60
N LYS A 479 13.26 23.27 -0.59
CA LYS A 479 11.96 23.94 -0.58
C LYS A 479 11.75 24.72 0.72
N GLU A 480 12.10 24.16 1.86
CA GLU A 480 12.01 24.85 3.17
C GLU A 480 12.93 26.08 3.23
N ILE A 481 14.14 25.95 2.69
CA ILE A 481 15.09 27.07 2.60
C ILE A 481 14.55 28.17 1.69
N GLU A 482 13.99 27.81 0.54
CA GLU A 482 13.38 28.78 -0.38
C GLU A 482 12.19 29.50 0.27
N ASN A 483 11.33 28.77 0.97
CA ASN A 483 10.23 29.36 1.72
C ASN A 483 10.74 30.30 2.83
N LYS A 484 11.82 29.93 3.51
CA LYS A 484 12.45 30.77 4.54
C LYS A 484 13.04 32.05 3.95
N ILE A 485 13.68 32.00 2.80
CA ILE A 485 14.18 33.17 2.07
C ILE A 485 13.02 34.08 1.72
N LEU A 486 11.94 33.54 1.17
CA LEU A 486 10.72 34.30 0.84
C LEU A 486 10.08 34.94 2.07
N GLU A 487 10.00 34.21 3.17
CA GLU A 487 9.45 34.71 4.44
C GLU A 487 10.27 35.86 4.99
N VAL A 488 11.59 35.72 5.02
CA VAL A 488 12.50 36.78 5.47
C VAL A 488 12.38 38.01 4.59
N LEU A 489 12.32 37.85 3.27
CA LEU A 489 12.15 38.97 2.35
C LEU A 489 10.79 39.65 2.48
N SER A 490 9.71 38.88 2.71
CA SER A 490 8.35 39.40 2.84
C SER A 490 8.08 40.05 4.20
N SER A 491 8.71 39.56 5.26
CA SER A 491 8.53 40.06 6.63
C SER A 491 9.48 41.18 7.02
N SER A 492 10.43 41.49 6.17
CA SER A 492 11.36 42.59 6.40
C SER A 492 10.64 43.96 6.31
N GLU A 493 10.56 44.66 7.44
CA GLU A 493 10.06 46.04 7.48
C GLU A 493 11.23 47.03 7.33
N GLY A 494 11.09 47.98 6.42
CA GLY A 494 12.11 48.97 6.15
C GLY A 494 13.21 48.51 5.20
N ASN A 495 14.42 49.10 5.35
CA ASN A 495 15.53 48.80 4.47
C ASN A 495 16.20 47.47 4.88
N ILE A 496 16.18 46.50 4.00
CA ILE A 496 16.81 45.16 4.22
C ILE A 496 18.31 45.29 4.52
N LEU A 497 18.98 46.29 3.95
CA LEU A 497 20.41 46.50 4.16
C LEU A 497 20.75 46.94 5.60
N GLU A 498 19.79 47.43 6.34
CA GLU A 498 19.90 47.78 7.77
C GLU A 498 19.64 46.63 8.71
N ASP A 499 19.00 45.56 8.21
CA ASP A 499 18.69 44.37 9.00
C ASP A 499 19.83 43.34 8.83
N GLU A 500 20.81 43.38 9.74
CA GLU A 500 21.89 42.39 9.76
C GLU A 500 21.43 40.96 9.91
N THR A 501 20.38 40.76 10.72
CA THR A 501 19.85 39.45 10.98
C THR A 501 19.24 38.84 9.70
N ALA A 502 18.45 39.61 8.97
CA ALA A 502 17.88 39.20 7.71
C ALA A 502 18.95 38.86 6.68
N ILE A 503 19.99 39.68 6.54
CA ILE A 503 21.10 39.44 5.61
C ILE A 503 21.90 38.22 5.99
N LYS A 504 22.15 37.98 7.27
CA LYS A 504 22.84 36.76 7.75
C LYS A 504 22.03 35.53 7.44
N VAL A 505 20.72 35.58 7.69
CA VAL A 505 19.79 34.47 7.39
C VAL A 505 19.78 34.18 5.89
N LEU A 506 19.68 35.23 5.06
CA LEU A 506 19.71 35.07 3.61
C LEU A 506 21.03 34.49 3.12
N SER A 507 22.15 35.00 3.61
CA SER A 507 23.49 34.52 3.22
C SER A 507 23.71 33.06 3.65
N SER A 508 23.36 32.72 4.89
CA SER A 508 23.51 31.34 5.40
C SER A 508 22.56 30.39 4.68
N SER A 509 21.33 30.80 4.40
CA SER A 509 20.37 30.04 3.63
C SER A 509 20.85 29.80 2.20
N LYS A 510 21.48 30.81 1.58
CA LYS A 510 22.05 30.70 0.23
C LYS A 510 23.19 29.69 0.19
N ILE A 511 24.14 29.77 1.14
CA ILE A 511 25.26 28.84 1.25
C ILE A 511 24.73 27.42 1.47
N LEU A 512 23.80 27.23 2.37
CA LEU A 512 23.19 25.93 2.64
C LEU A 512 22.45 25.40 1.42
N SER A 513 21.72 26.27 0.71
CA SER A 513 21.03 25.92 -0.54
C SER A 513 22.02 25.45 -1.62
N GLU A 514 23.15 26.14 -1.77
CA GLU A 514 24.19 25.75 -2.74
C GLU A 514 24.82 24.41 -2.37
N GLU A 515 25.13 24.18 -1.08
CA GLU A 515 25.68 22.91 -0.61
C GLU A 515 24.71 21.75 -0.86
N ILE A 516 23.43 21.96 -0.56
CA ILE A 516 22.40 20.92 -0.77
C ILE A 516 22.18 20.70 -2.27
N SER A 517 22.20 21.76 -3.09
CA SER A 517 22.08 21.64 -4.56
C SER A 517 23.25 20.85 -5.16
N GLU A 518 24.46 21.06 -4.68
CA GLU A 518 25.64 20.27 -5.10
C GLU A 518 25.51 18.81 -4.69
N LYS A 519 25.10 18.53 -3.45
CA LYS A 519 24.83 17.18 -2.99
C LYS A 519 23.74 16.52 -3.84
N GLN A 520 22.70 17.27 -4.18
CA GLN A 520 21.60 16.76 -5.01
C GLN A 520 22.06 16.44 -6.43
N LYS A 521 22.91 17.26 -7.02
CA LYS A 521 23.52 16.99 -8.33
C LYS A 521 24.36 15.72 -8.31
N ILE A 522 25.20 15.57 -7.30
CA ILE A 522 26.04 14.37 -7.13
C ILE A 522 25.16 13.15 -6.92
N ALA A 523 24.14 13.25 -6.08
CA ALA A 523 23.20 12.17 -5.85
C ALA A 523 22.46 11.79 -7.12
N SER A 524 22.02 12.77 -7.93
CA SER A 524 21.35 12.51 -9.21
C SER A 524 22.26 11.82 -10.23
N VAL A 525 23.51 12.23 -10.32
CA VAL A 525 24.51 11.59 -11.20
C VAL A 525 24.76 10.16 -10.76
N THR A 526 24.95 9.94 -9.47
CA THR A 526 25.18 8.59 -8.91
C THR A 526 23.94 7.71 -9.10
N GLU A 527 22.74 8.24 -8.91
CA GLU A 527 21.49 7.53 -9.14
C GLU A 527 21.36 7.11 -10.61
N ASN A 528 21.68 7.99 -11.55
CA ASN A 528 21.67 7.68 -12.98
C ASN A 528 22.68 6.58 -13.33
N GLU A 529 23.89 6.62 -12.76
CA GLU A 529 24.89 5.58 -12.98
C GLU A 529 24.42 4.22 -12.45
N ILE A 530 23.80 4.22 -11.26
CA ILE A 530 23.22 3.01 -10.67
C ILE A 530 22.07 2.48 -11.56
N ASP A 531 21.22 3.37 -12.05
CA ASP A 531 20.11 2.99 -12.94
C ASP A 531 20.61 2.41 -14.27
N GLU A 532 21.68 2.95 -14.84
CA GLU A 532 22.28 2.38 -16.04
C GLU A 532 22.83 0.97 -15.80
N THR A 533 23.51 0.74 -14.68
CA THR A 533 24.00 -0.59 -14.30
C THR A 533 22.84 -1.54 -14.03
N ARG A 534 21.83 -1.06 -13.37
CA ARG A 534 20.58 -1.79 -13.08
C ARG A 534 19.84 -2.17 -14.35
N MET A 535 19.79 -1.26 -15.33
CA MET A 535 19.16 -1.49 -16.64
C MET A 535 19.83 -2.58 -17.45
N GLY A 536 21.04 -2.98 -17.12
CA GLY A 536 21.68 -4.15 -17.71
C GLY A 536 20.91 -5.44 -17.47
N TYR A 537 20.13 -5.51 -16.40
CA TYR A 537 19.27 -6.66 -16.08
C TYR A 537 17.83 -6.52 -16.60
N ARG A 538 17.53 -5.45 -17.31
CA ARG A 538 16.19 -5.24 -17.87
C ARG A 538 15.66 -6.38 -18.74
N PRO A 539 16.48 -7.04 -19.59
CA PRO A 539 16.00 -8.18 -20.36
C PRO A 539 15.42 -9.30 -19.51
N VAL A 540 15.98 -9.54 -18.32
CA VAL A 540 15.47 -10.54 -17.37
C VAL A 540 14.07 -10.14 -16.87
N ALA A 541 13.92 -8.90 -16.44
CA ALA A 541 12.65 -8.38 -15.92
C ALA A 541 11.56 -8.35 -17.01
N GLU A 542 11.89 -7.89 -18.18
CA GLU A 542 10.97 -7.81 -19.33
C GLU A 542 10.46 -9.19 -19.75
N HIS A 543 11.37 -10.14 -19.94
CA HIS A 543 11.03 -11.51 -20.28
C HIS A 543 10.18 -12.17 -19.20
N SER A 544 10.56 -12.01 -17.94
CA SER A 544 9.84 -12.59 -16.81
C SER A 544 8.44 -11.99 -16.64
N SER A 545 8.28 -10.70 -16.89
CA SER A 545 6.97 -10.05 -16.94
C SER A 545 6.06 -10.66 -18.01
N ILE A 546 6.59 -10.89 -19.19
CA ILE A 546 5.86 -11.56 -20.28
C ILE A 546 5.41 -12.94 -19.86
N LEU A 547 6.29 -13.72 -19.22
CA LEU A 547 5.95 -15.05 -18.71
C LEU A 547 4.80 -15.00 -17.70
N PHE A 548 4.82 -14.05 -16.78
CA PHE A 548 3.76 -13.91 -15.81
C PHE A 548 2.40 -13.63 -16.45
N PHE A 549 2.35 -12.74 -17.43
CA PHE A 549 1.09 -12.43 -18.11
C PHE A 549 0.60 -13.59 -18.98
N CYS A 550 1.48 -14.37 -19.58
CA CYS A 550 1.12 -15.62 -20.24
C CYS A 550 0.45 -16.60 -19.26
N ILE A 551 1.02 -16.74 -18.07
CA ILE A 551 0.47 -17.60 -17.01
C ILE A 551 -0.88 -17.06 -16.52
N SER A 552 -0.95 -15.77 -16.30
CA SER A 552 -2.18 -15.09 -15.84
C SER A 552 -3.35 -15.29 -16.78
N ASP A 553 -3.08 -15.32 -18.10
CA ASP A 553 -4.09 -15.54 -19.13
C ASP A 553 -4.65 -16.96 -19.15
N LEU A 554 -4.00 -17.92 -18.53
CA LEU A 554 -4.50 -19.30 -18.43
C LEU A 554 -5.85 -19.40 -17.71
N ALA A 555 -6.17 -18.45 -16.84
CA ALA A 555 -7.48 -18.37 -16.18
C ALA A 555 -8.63 -18.19 -17.19
N ASN A 556 -8.37 -17.66 -18.37
CA ASN A 556 -9.36 -17.52 -19.45
C ASN A 556 -9.68 -18.87 -20.12
N ILE A 557 -8.76 -19.85 -20.01
CA ILE A 557 -8.96 -21.21 -20.54
C ILE A 557 -9.81 -22.02 -19.58
N ASP A 558 -9.44 -22.01 -18.32
CA ASP A 558 -10.17 -22.68 -17.23
C ASP A 558 -10.04 -21.87 -15.94
N PRO A 559 -11.14 -21.57 -15.27
CA PRO A 559 -11.11 -20.79 -14.01
C PRO A 559 -10.26 -21.43 -12.91
N MET A 560 -9.99 -22.74 -13.00
CA MET A 560 -9.15 -23.44 -12.04
C MET A 560 -7.67 -23.03 -12.15
N TYR A 561 -7.23 -22.53 -13.29
CA TYR A 561 -5.85 -22.13 -13.53
C TYR A 561 -5.59 -20.75 -12.95
N GLN A 562 -5.38 -20.68 -11.65
CA GLN A 562 -5.08 -19.44 -10.93
C GLN A 562 -3.71 -19.54 -10.27
N TYR A 563 -2.89 -18.52 -10.53
CA TYR A 563 -1.52 -18.45 -10.03
C TYR A 563 -1.30 -17.11 -9.31
N SER A 564 -0.67 -17.17 -8.15
CA SER A 564 -0.36 -15.94 -7.40
C SER A 564 0.95 -15.31 -7.86
N LEU A 565 1.01 -13.99 -7.75
CA LEU A 565 2.25 -13.27 -8.01
C LEU A 565 3.34 -13.64 -6.99
N SER A 566 2.97 -13.91 -5.74
CA SER A 566 3.90 -14.34 -4.69
C SER A 566 4.60 -15.65 -5.04
N TRP A 567 3.85 -16.65 -5.52
CA TRP A 567 4.42 -17.89 -6.02
C TRP A 567 5.39 -17.63 -7.18
N PHE A 568 4.99 -16.80 -8.13
CA PHE A 568 5.82 -16.44 -9.29
C PHE A 568 7.13 -15.77 -8.87
N ILE A 569 7.07 -14.84 -7.94
CA ILE A 569 8.25 -14.15 -7.40
C ILE A 569 9.16 -15.11 -6.66
N ASN A 570 8.62 -16.05 -5.88
CA ASN A 570 9.42 -17.07 -5.21
C ASN A 570 10.14 -17.98 -6.19
N LEU A 571 9.47 -18.38 -7.27
CA LEU A 571 10.07 -19.14 -8.34
C LEU A 571 11.17 -18.35 -9.08
N TYR A 572 10.94 -17.08 -9.29
CA TYR A 572 11.91 -16.15 -9.87
C TYR A 572 13.17 -16.02 -9.01
N LEU A 573 13.01 -15.83 -7.73
CA LEU A 573 14.11 -15.78 -6.76
C LEU A 573 14.90 -17.10 -6.74
N HIS A 574 14.20 -18.22 -6.74
CA HIS A 574 14.81 -19.54 -6.79
C HIS A 574 15.66 -19.71 -8.06
N SER A 575 15.15 -19.27 -9.21
CA SER A 575 15.89 -19.36 -10.47
C SER A 575 17.12 -18.45 -10.51
N ILE A 576 17.05 -17.25 -9.93
CA ILE A 576 18.21 -16.37 -9.81
C ILE A 576 19.29 -17.04 -8.95
N ALA A 577 18.90 -17.68 -7.85
CA ALA A 577 19.84 -18.34 -6.94
C ALA A 577 20.46 -19.62 -7.52
N HIS A 578 19.74 -20.40 -8.32
CA HIS A 578 20.15 -21.73 -8.79
C HIS A 578 20.61 -21.76 -10.24
N SER A 579 20.46 -20.68 -11.01
CA SER A 579 21.02 -20.61 -12.36
C SER A 579 22.55 -20.49 -12.34
N ALA A 580 23.21 -20.94 -13.40
CA ALA A 580 24.65 -20.94 -13.48
C ALA A 580 25.23 -19.52 -13.36
N PRO A 581 26.14 -19.27 -12.39
CA PRO A 581 26.77 -17.97 -12.24
C PRO A 581 27.74 -17.69 -13.39
N SER A 582 27.92 -16.43 -13.77
CA SER A 582 28.90 -15.97 -14.73
C SER A 582 29.32 -14.54 -14.44
N ASP A 583 30.56 -14.21 -14.71
CA ASP A 583 31.08 -12.85 -14.64
C ASP A 583 30.69 -12.01 -15.86
N ASP A 584 30.39 -12.67 -16.99
CA ASP A 584 29.84 -12.00 -18.17
C ASP A 584 28.35 -11.76 -17.97
N LEU A 585 27.94 -10.50 -18.01
CA LEU A 585 26.54 -10.09 -17.82
C LEU A 585 25.59 -10.74 -18.82
N GLN A 586 25.97 -10.81 -20.10
CA GLN A 586 25.11 -11.39 -21.14
C GLN A 586 24.91 -12.89 -20.94
N VAL A 587 25.99 -13.60 -20.57
CA VAL A 587 25.92 -15.03 -20.25
C VAL A 587 25.06 -15.27 -19.01
N ARG A 588 25.22 -14.44 -17.98
CA ARG A 588 24.41 -14.53 -16.75
C ARG A 588 22.94 -14.30 -17.01
N ILE A 589 22.62 -13.31 -17.82
CA ILE A 589 21.24 -13.01 -18.24
C ILE A 589 20.65 -14.20 -18.99
N SER A 590 21.36 -14.74 -19.94
CA SER A 590 20.94 -15.92 -20.69
C SER A 590 20.69 -17.12 -19.77
N ASN A 591 21.58 -17.38 -18.82
CA ASN A 591 21.47 -18.47 -17.86
C ASN A 591 20.22 -18.31 -16.99
N ILE A 592 19.97 -17.11 -16.50
CA ILE A 592 18.78 -16.80 -15.67
C ILE A 592 17.50 -17.00 -16.49
N LEU A 593 17.46 -16.46 -17.69
CA LEU A 593 16.28 -16.54 -18.56
C LEU A 593 15.95 -17.99 -18.93
N ASP A 594 16.94 -18.75 -19.35
CA ASP A 594 16.74 -20.16 -19.73
C ASP A 594 16.28 -21.00 -18.54
N HIS A 595 16.93 -20.84 -17.42
CA HIS A 595 16.56 -21.56 -16.19
C HIS A 595 15.17 -21.19 -15.70
N PHE A 596 14.86 -19.91 -15.67
CA PHE A 596 13.56 -19.42 -15.20
C PHE A 596 12.41 -19.85 -16.12
N THR A 597 12.59 -19.71 -17.43
CA THR A 597 11.59 -20.15 -18.42
C THR A 597 11.31 -21.64 -18.29
N MET A 598 12.34 -22.44 -18.14
CA MET A 598 12.21 -23.90 -17.93
C MET A 598 11.48 -24.21 -16.62
N ARG A 599 11.84 -23.55 -15.53
CA ARG A 599 11.21 -23.77 -14.23
C ARG A 599 9.74 -23.35 -14.22
N VAL A 600 9.43 -22.24 -14.85
CA VAL A 600 8.05 -21.78 -15.03
C VAL A 600 7.24 -22.80 -15.80
N TYR A 601 7.78 -23.26 -16.91
CA TYR A 601 7.13 -24.28 -17.73
C TYR A 601 6.83 -25.56 -16.93
N TYR A 602 7.81 -26.12 -16.23
CA TYR A 602 7.65 -27.33 -15.45
C TYR A 602 6.64 -27.15 -14.30
N ASN A 603 6.71 -26.04 -13.57
CA ASN A 603 5.82 -25.80 -12.44
C ASN A 603 4.37 -25.57 -12.89
N VAL A 604 4.18 -24.86 -13.97
CA VAL A 604 2.82 -24.62 -14.51
C VAL A 604 2.24 -25.89 -15.12
N CYS A 605 3.04 -26.64 -15.90
CA CYS A 605 2.60 -27.92 -16.49
C CYS A 605 2.15 -28.94 -15.45
N ARG A 606 2.74 -28.92 -14.26
CA ARG A 606 2.31 -29.79 -13.16
C ARG A 606 0.84 -29.63 -12.80
N SER A 607 0.31 -28.42 -12.89
CA SER A 607 -1.08 -28.08 -12.54
C SER A 607 -2.04 -28.07 -13.72
N LEU A 608 -1.55 -28.21 -14.94
CA LEU A 608 -2.38 -28.19 -16.15
C LEU A 608 -2.89 -29.60 -16.50
N PHE A 609 -4.11 -29.64 -17.04
CA PHE A 609 -4.61 -30.85 -17.69
C PHE A 609 -3.80 -31.15 -18.96
N GLU A 610 -3.67 -32.42 -19.32
CA GLU A 610 -2.90 -32.85 -20.50
C GLU A 610 -3.31 -32.14 -21.78
N LYS A 611 -4.61 -31.88 -21.95
CA LYS A 611 -5.17 -31.21 -23.13
C LYS A 611 -4.66 -29.77 -23.30
N ASP A 612 -4.29 -29.11 -22.20
CA ASP A 612 -3.95 -27.68 -22.17
C ASP A 612 -2.43 -27.43 -22.14
N LYS A 613 -1.61 -28.45 -21.95
CA LYS A 613 -0.16 -28.30 -21.84
C LYS A 613 0.47 -27.76 -23.12
N LEU A 614 0.07 -28.29 -24.28
CA LEU A 614 0.58 -27.79 -25.56
C LEU A 614 0.10 -26.38 -25.85
N LEU A 615 -1.13 -26.05 -25.51
CA LEU A 615 -1.66 -24.71 -25.62
C LEU A 615 -0.86 -23.72 -24.76
N PHE A 616 -0.54 -24.10 -23.56
CA PHE A 616 0.33 -23.29 -22.69
C PHE A 616 1.70 -23.04 -23.31
N SER A 617 2.33 -24.08 -23.85
CA SER A 617 3.62 -23.96 -24.55
C SER A 617 3.53 -23.02 -25.76
N LEU A 618 2.45 -23.10 -26.52
CA LEU A 618 2.21 -22.18 -27.62
C LEU A 618 2.03 -20.74 -27.16
N LEU A 619 1.22 -20.52 -26.12
CA LEU A 619 1.00 -19.18 -25.56
C LEU A 619 2.31 -18.59 -25.01
N LEU A 620 3.11 -19.41 -24.37
CA LEU A 620 4.43 -19.03 -23.86
C LEU A 620 5.38 -18.61 -25.00
N THR A 621 5.46 -19.43 -26.04
CA THR A 621 6.27 -19.16 -27.23
C THR A 621 5.85 -17.87 -27.91
N VAL A 622 4.57 -17.72 -28.18
CA VAL A 622 4.02 -16.54 -28.85
C VAL A 622 4.18 -15.29 -27.99
N GLY A 623 3.96 -15.40 -26.68
CA GLY A 623 4.15 -14.29 -25.74
C GLY A 623 5.59 -13.77 -25.74
N ILE A 624 6.57 -14.67 -25.73
CA ILE A 624 7.99 -14.33 -25.82
C ILE A 624 8.30 -13.67 -27.17
N MET A 625 7.78 -14.20 -28.24
CA MET A 625 7.97 -13.63 -29.59
C MET A 625 7.32 -12.25 -29.71
N GLN A 626 6.14 -12.04 -29.15
CA GLN A 626 5.47 -10.73 -29.13
C GLN A 626 6.32 -9.69 -28.40
N GLY A 627 6.94 -10.09 -27.29
CA GLY A 627 7.87 -9.23 -26.54
C GLY A 627 9.08 -8.79 -27.38
N LYS A 628 9.49 -9.62 -28.35
CA LYS A 628 10.57 -9.33 -29.29
C LYS A 628 10.09 -8.63 -30.59
N GLY A 629 8.80 -8.38 -30.71
CA GLY A 629 8.21 -7.78 -31.92
C GLY A 629 8.19 -8.67 -33.14
N GLN A 630 8.27 -10.00 -32.96
CA GLN A 630 8.37 -10.98 -34.06
C GLN A 630 7.02 -11.54 -34.51
N VAL A 631 5.93 -11.12 -33.86
CA VAL A 631 4.57 -11.62 -34.13
C VAL A 631 3.71 -10.53 -34.74
N ASP A 632 3.01 -10.84 -35.83
CA ASP A 632 1.91 -10.02 -36.35
C ASP A 632 0.62 -10.39 -35.59
N ASP A 633 0.05 -9.43 -34.85
CA ASP A 633 -1.14 -9.65 -34.03
C ASP A 633 -2.36 -10.08 -34.84
N LEU A 634 -2.48 -9.62 -36.06
CA LEU A 634 -3.58 -10.01 -36.94
C LEU A 634 -3.47 -11.49 -37.34
N VAL A 635 -2.27 -11.95 -37.64
CA VAL A 635 -1.98 -13.36 -37.96
C VAL A 635 -2.27 -14.25 -36.76
N TRP A 636 -1.80 -13.84 -35.59
CA TRP A 636 -2.02 -14.57 -34.34
C TRP A 636 -3.51 -14.69 -34.01
N ARG A 637 -4.24 -13.59 -34.13
CA ARG A 637 -5.69 -13.58 -33.89
C ARG A 637 -6.41 -14.49 -34.87
N PHE A 638 -6.02 -14.47 -36.15
CA PHE A 638 -6.61 -15.37 -37.14
C PHE A 638 -6.31 -16.84 -36.83
N LEU A 639 -5.10 -17.16 -36.41
CA LEU A 639 -4.73 -18.53 -36.03
C LEU A 639 -5.59 -19.04 -34.84
N LEU A 640 -5.92 -18.19 -33.91
CA LEU A 640 -6.75 -18.56 -32.74
C LEU A 640 -8.24 -18.69 -33.09
N THR A 641 -8.79 -17.73 -33.80
CA THR A 641 -10.25 -17.60 -33.99
C THR A 641 -10.75 -18.02 -35.35
N GLY A 642 -9.86 -18.07 -36.33
CA GLY A 642 -10.27 -18.21 -37.74
C GLY A 642 -11.02 -16.98 -38.24
N GLY A 643 -11.43 -17.05 -39.48
CA GLY A 643 -12.26 -16.03 -40.09
C GLY A 643 -13.74 -16.35 -39.90
N VAL A 644 -14.50 -15.48 -39.28
CA VAL A 644 -15.96 -15.57 -39.28
C VAL A 644 -16.47 -14.82 -40.50
N ALA A 645 -16.92 -15.57 -41.51
CA ALA A 645 -17.52 -14.96 -42.70
C ALA A 645 -19.04 -15.05 -42.58
N LEU A 646 -19.69 -13.89 -42.56
CA LEU A 646 -21.16 -13.82 -42.68
C LEU A 646 -21.59 -14.14 -44.12
N GLU A 647 -20.81 -13.69 -45.09
CA GLU A 647 -21.04 -13.97 -46.51
C GLU A 647 -19.69 -14.03 -47.25
N ASN A 648 -19.54 -15.02 -48.14
CA ASN A 648 -18.37 -15.13 -49.01
C ASN A 648 -18.84 -14.94 -50.46
N PRO A 649 -18.46 -13.84 -51.12
CA PRO A 649 -18.87 -13.59 -52.50
C PRO A 649 -18.12 -14.45 -53.51
N HIS A 650 -17.05 -15.14 -53.08
CA HIS A 650 -16.22 -15.96 -53.98
C HIS A 650 -16.73 -17.41 -54.01
N PRO A 651 -17.03 -18.00 -55.14
CA PRO A 651 -17.51 -19.38 -55.21
C PRO A 651 -16.37 -20.36 -54.89
N ASN A 652 -16.70 -21.44 -54.19
CA ASN A 652 -15.76 -22.51 -53.87
C ASN A 652 -15.27 -23.20 -55.14
N PRO A 653 -13.97 -23.19 -55.46
CA PRO A 653 -13.43 -23.77 -56.68
C PRO A 653 -13.43 -25.30 -56.71
N ALA A 654 -13.53 -25.95 -55.54
CA ALA A 654 -13.46 -27.40 -55.41
C ALA A 654 -14.38 -27.93 -54.30
N PRO A 655 -15.70 -27.82 -54.40
CA PRO A 655 -16.63 -28.24 -53.37
C PRO A 655 -16.58 -29.77 -53.07
N GLU A 656 -15.94 -30.50 -53.92
CA GLU A 656 -15.80 -31.97 -53.81
C GLU A 656 -14.89 -32.37 -52.66
N TRP A 657 -13.82 -31.63 -52.42
CA TRP A 657 -12.84 -31.92 -51.37
C TRP A 657 -12.65 -30.74 -50.37
N LEU A 658 -12.87 -29.51 -50.82
CA LEU A 658 -12.71 -28.32 -50.00
C LEU A 658 -14.08 -27.91 -49.47
N SER A 659 -14.25 -27.91 -48.18
CA SER A 659 -15.52 -27.48 -47.54
C SER A 659 -15.71 -25.96 -47.74
N ASP A 660 -16.98 -25.53 -47.78
CA ASP A 660 -17.31 -24.10 -47.86
C ASP A 660 -16.75 -23.28 -46.71
N LYS A 661 -16.71 -23.88 -45.54
CA LYS A 661 -16.07 -23.28 -44.34
C LYS A 661 -14.57 -23.07 -44.57
N SER A 662 -13.86 -24.07 -45.05
CA SER A 662 -12.43 -23.97 -45.35
C SER A 662 -12.16 -22.94 -46.41
N TRP A 663 -12.97 -22.93 -47.48
CA TRP A 663 -12.85 -21.93 -48.54
C TRP A 663 -13.08 -20.50 -48.02
N SER A 664 -14.08 -20.31 -47.16
CA SER A 664 -14.33 -19.00 -46.50
C SER A 664 -13.17 -18.56 -45.65
N GLU A 665 -12.55 -19.48 -44.93
CA GLU A 665 -11.34 -19.20 -44.15
C GLU A 665 -10.15 -18.84 -45.05
N VAL A 666 -9.96 -19.46 -46.17
CA VAL A 666 -8.91 -19.13 -47.16
C VAL A 666 -9.12 -17.70 -47.67
N VAL A 667 -10.34 -17.36 -48.08
CA VAL A 667 -10.66 -16.01 -48.53
C VAL A 667 -10.39 -14.96 -47.47
N ARG A 668 -10.78 -15.26 -46.25
CA ARG A 668 -10.50 -14.39 -45.09
C ARG A 668 -9.01 -14.26 -44.80
N ALA A 669 -8.28 -15.35 -44.85
CA ALA A 669 -6.83 -15.35 -44.67
C ALA A 669 -6.12 -14.48 -45.71
N SER A 670 -6.64 -14.41 -46.93
CA SER A 670 -6.11 -13.54 -47.98
C SER A 670 -6.21 -12.06 -47.70
N GLN A 671 -7.04 -11.66 -46.74
CA GLN A 671 -7.12 -10.27 -46.25
C GLN A 671 -5.91 -9.90 -45.34
N LEU A 672 -5.18 -10.89 -44.82
CA LEU A 672 -3.96 -10.63 -44.09
C LEU A 672 -2.87 -10.14 -45.06
N PRO A 673 -2.12 -9.08 -44.71
CA PRO A 673 -1.10 -8.52 -45.61
C PRO A 673 -0.06 -9.53 -46.08
N CYS A 674 0.32 -10.48 -45.26
CA CYS A 674 1.31 -11.52 -45.54
C CYS A 674 0.77 -12.63 -46.49
N LEU A 675 -0.55 -12.77 -46.61
CA LEU A 675 -1.22 -13.79 -47.37
C LEU A 675 -2.06 -13.21 -48.51
N GLU A 676 -1.77 -11.98 -48.92
CA GLU A 676 -2.45 -11.30 -49.99
C GLU A 676 -2.33 -12.09 -51.31
N GLY A 677 -3.45 -12.37 -51.95
CA GLY A 677 -3.50 -13.12 -53.18
C GLY A 677 -3.60 -14.65 -53.00
N LEU A 678 -3.75 -15.15 -51.80
CA LEU A 678 -3.80 -16.58 -51.50
C LEU A 678 -5.00 -17.26 -52.17
N PHE A 679 -6.20 -16.68 -52.05
CA PHE A 679 -7.42 -17.32 -52.57
C PHE A 679 -7.42 -17.35 -54.12
N GLU A 680 -6.88 -16.36 -54.76
CA GLU A 680 -6.70 -16.33 -56.24
C GLU A 680 -5.76 -17.45 -56.69
N HIS A 681 -4.62 -17.61 -56.00
CA HIS A 681 -3.65 -18.67 -56.26
C HIS A 681 -4.27 -20.06 -56.09
N VAL A 682 -5.07 -20.25 -55.04
CA VAL A 682 -5.80 -21.51 -54.78
C VAL A 682 -6.79 -21.80 -55.91
N GLN A 683 -7.52 -20.81 -56.40
CA GLN A 683 -8.44 -20.96 -57.53
C GLN A 683 -7.72 -21.37 -58.81
N GLU A 684 -6.56 -20.79 -59.07
CA GLU A 684 -5.80 -21.06 -60.29
C GLU A 684 -5.03 -22.37 -60.23
N ASN A 685 -4.65 -22.85 -59.05
CA ASN A 685 -3.79 -24.01 -58.83
C ASN A 685 -4.43 -25.09 -57.93
N ILE A 686 -5.69 -25.34 -58.13
CA ILE A 686 -6.50 -26.27 -57.32
C ILE A 686 -5.86 -27.65 -57.18
N THR A 687 -5.27 -28.20 -58.23
CA THR A 687 -4.65 -29.52 -58.24
C THR A 687 -3.44 -29.58 -57.30
N GLN A 688 -2.63 -28.53 -57.28
CA GLN A 688 -1.45 -28.45 -56.41
C GLN A 688 -1.87 -28.32 -54.92
N TRP A 689 -2.90 -27.55 -54.64
CA TRP A 689 -3.42 -27.45 -53.28
C TRP A 689 -4.12 -28.74 -52.83
N LYS A 690 -4.74 -29.47 -53.78
CA LYS A 690 -5.31 -30.78 -53.44
C LYS A 690 -4.25 -31.76 -52.96
N GLN A 691 -3.04 -31.74 -53.54
CA GLN A 691 -1.91 -32.55 -53.10
C GLN A 691 -1.55 -32.26 -51.64
N ILE A 692 -1.57 -30.99 -51.22
CA ILE A 692 -1.36 -30.59 -49.81
C ILE A 692 -2.50 -31.14 -48.94
N TYR A 693 -3.73 -30.99 -49.41
CA TYR A 693 -4.91 -31.47 -48.65
C TYR A 693 -4.89 -32.99 -48.49
N ASP A 694 -4.49 -33.74 -49.49
CA ASP A 694 -4.48 -35.21 -49.44
C ASP A 694 -3.23 -35.79 -48.77
N SER A 695 -2.20 -34.99 -48.51
CA SER A 695 -0.97 -35.45 -47.87
C SER A 695 -1.21 -35.99 -46.44
N GLY A 696 -0.52 -37.05 -46.08
CA GLY A 696 -0.49 -37.55 -44.71
C GLY A 696 0.33 -36.64 -43.74
N HIS A 697 1.18 -35.78 -44.30
CA HIS A 697 2.05 -34.86 -43.55
C HIS A 697 2.01 -33.45 -44.18
N PRO A 698 0.84 -32.79 -44.27
CA PRO A 698 0.72 -31.50 -44.89
C PRO A 698 1.54 -30.39 -44.25
N GLN A 699 1.85 -30.52 -42.96
CA GLN A 699 2.71 -29.61 -42.21
C GLN A 699 4.17 -29.62 -42.69
N ASP A 700 4.62 -30.70 -43.30
CA ASP A 700 5.99 -30.87 -43.83
C ASP A 700 6.08 -30.67 -45.32
N GLU A 701 4.95 -30.58 -46.03
CA GLU A 701 4.88 -30.39 -47.45
C GLU A 701 5.22 -28.96 -47.85
N GLU A 702 5.90 -28.80 -48.99
CA GLU A 702 6.17 -27.49 -49.54
C GLU A 702 4.89 -26.90 -50.19
N LEU A 703 4.53 -25.69 -49.82
CA LEU A 703 3.36 -25.02 -50.36
C LEU A 703 3.57 -24.62 -51.86
N PRO A 704 2.52 -24.65 -52.65
CA PRO A 704 2.64 -24.35 -54.09
C PRO A 704 3.07 -22.89 -54.37
N GLY A 705 3.90 -22.71 -55.39
CA GLY A 705 4.29 -21.40 -55.92
C GLY A 705 5.09 -20.56 -54.94
N LYS A 706 4.82 -19.26 -54.90
CA LYS A 706 5.46 -18.31 -54.00
C LYS A 706 5.20 -18.58 -52.53
N TRP A 707 4.19 -19.39 -52.24
CA TRP A 707 3.76 -19.67 -50.86
C TRP A 707 4.73 -20.63 -50.14
N CYS A 708 5.66 -21.28 -50.88
CA CYS A 708 6.70 -22.07 -50.26
C CYS A 708 7.65 -21.24 -49.34
N ALA A 709 7.70 -19.93 -49.56
CA ALA A 709 8.48 -19.00 -48.72
C ALA A 709 7.74 -18.63 -47.41
N VAL A 710 6.47 -18.95 -47.31
CA VAL A 710 5.69 -18.67 -46.10
C VAL A 710 6.05 -19.69 -45.03
N VAL A 711 6.53 -19.19 -43.91
CA VAL A 711 7.03 -20.01 -42.79
C VAL A 711 6.43 -19.54 -41.46
N GLY A 712 6.64 -20.36 -40.43
CA GLY A 712 6.22 -20.01 -39.08
C GLY A 712 4.72 -19.93 -38.89
N MET A 713 4.26 -18.87 -38.24
CA MET A 713 2.84 -18.68 -37.89
C MET A 713 1.95 -18.51 -39.13
N GLU A 714 2.42 -17.81 -40.13
CA GLU A 714 1.71 -17.60 -41.38
C GLU A 714 1.43 -18.92 -42.11
N ARG A 715 2.40 -19.83 -42.06
CA ARG A 715 2.22 -21.19 -42.61
C ARG A 715 1.19 -21.98 -41.80
N MET A 716 1.18 -21.84 -40.47
CA MET A 716 0.17 -22.48 -39.62
C MET A 716 -1.24 -21.96 -39.93
N VAL A 717 -1.38 -20.69 -40.28
CA VAL A 717 -2.66 -20.12 -40.72
C VAL A 717 -3.14 -20.79 -42.01
N VAL A 718 -2.29 -20.94 -42.97
CA VAL A 718 -2.62 -21.66 -44.23
C VAL A 718 -3.03 -23.10 -43.94
N LEU A 719 -2.27 -23.80 -43.13
CA LEU A 719 -2.58 -25.18 -42.74
C LEU A 719 -3.92 -25.28 -42.00
N ARG A 720 -4.21 -24.31 -41.14
CA ARG A 720 -5.49 -24.23 -40.42
C ARG A 720 -6.67 -24.14 -41.39
N CYS A 721 -6.53 -23.38 -42.46
CA CYS A 721 -7.58 -23.26 -43.48
C CYS A 721 -7.88 -24.59 -44.19
N PHE A 722 -6.83 -25.36 -44.53
CA PHE A 722 -6.97 -26.58 -45.31
C PHE A 722 -7.08 -27.86 -44.47
N ARG A 723 -6.21 -27.98 -43.47
CA ARG A 723 -6.07 -29.21 -42.68
C ARG A 723 -5.95 -28.88 -41.19
N PRO A 724 -7.03 -28.42 -40.55
CA PRO A 724 -7.01 -28.11 -39.10
C PRO A 724 -6.69 -29.30 -38.21
N ASP A 725 -6.92 -30.54 -38.67
CA ASP A 725 -6.57 -31.77 -37.96
C ASP A 725 -5.05 -31.98 -37.77
N LYS A 726 -4.24 -31.36 -38.66
CA LYS A 726 -2.78 -31.42 -38.58
C LYS A 726 -2.13 -30.20 -37.91
N LEU A 727 -2.92 -29.29 -37.46
CA LEU A 727 -2.44 -28.06 -36.87
C LEU A 727 -1.65 -28.31 -35.56
N VAL A 728 -2.01 -29.33 -34.79
CA VAL A 728 -1.30 -29.73 -33.58
C VAL A 728 0.16 -30.07 -33.87
N LEU A 729 0.42 -30.84 -34.90
CA LEU A 729 1.78 -31.21 -35.30
C LEU A 729 2.59 -29.99 -35.77
N ALA A 730 1.95 -29.09 -36.52
CA ALA A 730 2.58 -27.82 -36.92
C ALA A 730 2.90 -26.93 -35.73
N VAL A 731 2.04 -26.87 -34.76
CA VAL A 731 2.26 -26.11 -33.49
C VAL A 731 3.44 -26.68 -32.72
N GLN A 732 3.53 -28.02 -32.60
CA GLN A 732 4.67 -28.67 -31.95
C GLN A 732 5.98 -28.30 -32.63
N GLN A 733 6.03 -28.38 -33.96
CA GLN A 733 7.23 -28.01 -34.73
C GLN A 733 7.56 -26.52 -34.56
N PHE A 734 6.58 -25.66 -34.57
CA PHE A 734 6.75 -24.22 -34.32
C PHE A 734 7.39 -23.93 -32.97
N ILE A 735 6.93 -24.62 -31.94
CA ILE A 735 7.47 -24.49 -30.58
C ILE A 735 8.93 -25.00 -30.54
N VAL A 736 9.22 -26.12 -31.15
CA VAL A 736 10.59 -26.65 -31.24
C VAL A 736 11.53 -25.69 -31.96
N ASP A 737 11.09 -25.10 -33.06
CA ASP A 737 11.90 -24.17 -33.87
C ASP A 737 12.19 -22.85 -33.13
N ASN A 738 11.25 -22.35 -32.31
CA ASN A 738 11.37 -21.06 -31.67
C ASN A 738 11.85 -21.13 -30.20
N MET A 739 11.69 -22.28 -29.55
CA MET A 739 12.13 -22.47 -28.18
C MET A 739 13.05 -23.67 -28.03
N SER A 740 12.51 -24.85 -27.81
CA SER A 740 13.23 -26.11 -27.80
C SER A 740 12.27 -27.30 -27.73
N ARG A 741 12.76 -28.48 -27.90
CA ARG A 741 12.00 -29.72 -27.78
C ARG A 741 11.48 -29.96 -26.37
N THR A 742 12.14 -29.44 -25.38
CA THR A 742 11.74 -29.59 -23.98
C THR A 742 10.33 -29.04 -23.72
N TYR A 743 9.92 -28.02 -24.43
CA TYR A 743 8.61 -27.37 -24.25
C TYR A 743 7.43 -28.07 -24.94
N ILE A 744 7.68 -29.16 -25.67
CA ILE A 744 6.64 -30.06 -26.19
C ILE A 744 6.60 -31.41 -25.47
N GLU A 745 7.57 -31.67 -24.61
CA GLU A 745 7.68 -32.87 -23.78
C GLU A 745 7.48 -32.48 -22.32
N PRO A 746 6.22 -32.32 -21.85
CA PRO A 746 5.98 -31.96 -20.47
C PRO A 746 6.54 -33.00 -19.51
N PRO A 747 7.03 -32.59 -18.34
CA PRO A 747 7.56 -33.52 -17.38
C PRO A 747 6.47 -34.47 -16.86
N THR A 748 6.86 -35.69 -16.57
CA THR A 748 5.99 -36.64 -15.88
C THR A 748 5.83 -36.23 -14.41
N PHE A 749 4.71 -36.59 -13.80
CA PHE A 749 4.46 -36.30 -12.39
C PHE A 749 5.56 -36.89 -11.50
N ASP A 750 6.15 -36.04 -10.67
CA ASP A 750 7.14 -36.39 -9.65
C ASP A 750 6.69 -35.85 -8.28
N LEU A 751 6.31 -36.76 -7.39
CA LEU A 751 5.82 -36.44 -6.06
C LEU A 751 6.92 -35.78 -5.21
N ALA A 752 8.16 -36.25 -5.32
CA ALA A 752 9.29 -35.70 -4.57
C ALA A 752 9.57 -34.23 -4.95
N GLU A 753 9.52 -33.90 -6.22
CA GLU A 753 9.66 -32.53 -6.71
C GLU A 753 8.51 -31.65 -6.26
N SER A 754 7.29 -32.14 -6.36
CA SER A 754 6.09 -31.42 -5.90
C SER A 754 6.16 -31.15 -4.40
N TYR A 755 6.62 -32.10 -3.62
CA TYR A 755 6.82 -31.92 -2.17
C TYR A 755 7.91 -30.89 -1.86
N SER A 756 9.03 -30.90 -2.60
CA SER A 756 10.11 -29.95 -2.39
C SER A 756 9.70 -28.49 -2.68
N ASP A 757 8.76 -28.30 -3.58
CA ASP A 757 8.21 -26.96 -3.92
C ASP A 757 7.10 -26.53 -2.95
N SER A 758 6.63 -27.40 -2.07
CA SER A 758 5.65 -27.08 -1.03
C SER A 758 6.33 -26.70 0.29
N ASN A 759 5.57 -26.12 1.18
CA ASN A 759 5.99 -25.81 2.55
C ASN A 759 4.87 -26.19 3.55
N CYS A 760 5.13 -26.00 4.83
CA CYS A 760 4.17 -26.32 5.90
C CYS A 760 2.86 -25.50 5.83
N CYS A 761 2.83 -24.40 5.10
CA CYS A 761 1.65 -23.53 4.94
C CYS A 761 0.93 -23.73 3.61
N SER A 762 1.51 -24.51 2.68
CA SER A 762 0.99 -24.69 1.33
C SER A 762 0.53 -26.15 1.13
N PRO A 763 -0.78 -26.42 1.07
CA PRO A 763 -1.26 -27.77 0.82
C PRO A 763 -0.99 -28.19 -0.62
N LEU A 764 -0.70 -29.50 -0.81
CA LEU A 764 -0.66 -30.13 -2.13
C LEU A 764 -2.05 -30.65 -2.49
N ILE A 765 -2.56 -30.21 -3.63
CA ILE A 765 -3.88 -30.64 -4.12
C ILE A 765 -3.69 -31.55 -5.33
N PHE A 766 -4.17 -32.76 -5.23
CA PHE A 766 -4.13 -33.75 -6.30
C PHE A 766 -5.50 -33.79 -6.99
N VAL A 767 -5.53 -33.41 -8.25
CA VAL A 767 -6.73 -33.58 -9.10
C VAL A 767 -6.56 -34.84 -9.92
N LEU A 768 -7.38 -35.85 -9.63
CA LEU A 768 -7.21 -37.18 -10.14
C LEU A 768 -8.13 -37.46 -11.34
N SER A 769 -7.58 -38.15 -12.35
CA SER A 769 -8.37 -38.75 -13.41
C SER A 769 -9.11 -40.00 -12.88
N PRO A 770 -10.27 -40.36 -13.46
CA PRO A 770 -10.93 -41.60 -13.08
C PRO A 770 -10.00 -42.80 -13.13
N GLY A 771 -9.97 -43.59 -12.05
CA GLY A 771 -9.12 -44.79 -11.94
C GLY A 771 -7.70 -44.51 -11.44
N SER A 772 -7.30 -43.26 -11.26
CA SER A 772 -6.01 -42.92 -10.68
C SER A 772 -6.06 -42.94 -9.17
N ASP A 773 -5.14 -43.61 -8.52
CA ASP A 773 -5.01 -43.60 -7.06
C ASP A 773 -3.54 -43.42 -6.66
N PRO A 774 -3.12 -42.23 -6.24
CA PRO A 774 -1.75 -41.96 -5.83
C PRO A 774 -1.46 -42.33 -4.38
N THR A 775 -2.43 -42.91 -3.65
CA THR A 775 -2.32 -43.19 -2.21
C THR A 775 -1.14 -44.11 -1.88
N ALA A 776 -0.94 -45.19 -2.65
CA ALA A 776 0.17 -46.09 -2.43
C ALA A 776 1.53 -45.45 -2.63
N GLY A 777 1.67 -44.62 -3.67
CA GLY A 777 2.86 -43.82 -3.93
C GLY A 777 3.15 -42.79 -2.85
N LEU A 778 2.10 -42.14 -2.35
CA LEU A 778 2.20 -41.17 -1.27
C LEU A 778 2.63 -41.81 0.05
N LEU A 779 2.07 -42.95 0.40
CA LEU A 779 2.45 -43.68 1.62
C LEU A 779 3.89 -44.18 1.55
N LYS A 780 4.32 -44.67 0.39
CA LYS A 780 5.72 -45.08 0.15
C LYS A 780 6.65 -43.89 0.29
N PHE A 781 6.29 -42.77 -0.27
CA PHE A 781 7.08 -41.52 -0.17
C PHE A 781 7.15 -41.03 1.29
N ALA A 782 6.05 -41.14 2.05
CA ALA A 782 6.03 -40.82 3.46
C ALA A 782 6.98 -41.73 4.26
N ASP A 783 7.00 -43.05 3.97
CA ASP A 783 7.95 -43.99 4.60
C ASP A 783 9.39 -43.64 4.28
N ASP A 784 9.69 -43.26 3.03
CA ASP A 784 11.04 -42.88 2.58
C ASP A 784 11.56 -41.62 3.31
N LEU A 785 10.64 -40.71 3.67
CA LEU A 785 10.97 -39.51 4.44
C LEU A 785 10.88 -39.67 5.97
N GLY A 786 10.60 -40.88 6.45
CA GLY A 786 10.42 -41.11 7.89
C GLY A 786 9.10 -40.61 8.46
N MET A 787 8.14 -40.30 7.60
CA MET A 787 6.81 -39.80 7.97
C MET A 787 5.72 -40.89 7.84
N GLY A 788 6.09 -42.15 7.78
CA GLY A 788 5.18 -43.27 7.66
C GLY A 788 4.49 -43.64 8.97
N GLY A 789 3.51 -44.53 8.89
CA GLY A 789 2.78 -45.07 10.03
C GLY A 789 1.89 -44.00 10.70
N SER A 790 2.05 -43.83 12.00
CA SER A 790 1.24 -42.89 12.81
C SER A 790 1.48 -41.40 12.49
N LYS A 791 2.57 -41.10 11.79
CA LYS A 791 2.90 -39.70 11.39
C LYS A 791 2.16 -39.26 10.13
N THR A 792 1.50 -40.17 9.42
CA THR A 792 0.62 -39.84 8.29
C THR A 792 -0.80 -40.25 8.64
N GLN A 793 -1.68 -39.25 8.74
CA GLN A 793 -3.08 -39.44 9.06
C GLN A 793 -3.93 -39.26 7.81
N THR A 794 -4.77 -40.25 7.51
CA THR A 794 -5.63 -40.22 6.31
C THR A 794 -7.09 -40.19 6.73
N ILE A 795 -7.87 -39.32 6.14
CA ILE A 795 -9.31 -39.23 6.34
C ILE A 795 -10.03 -39.01 5.00
N SER A 796 -11.11 -39.77 4.79
CA SER A 796 -11.99 -39.51 3.65
C SER A 796 -13.09 -38.53 4.05
N LEU A 797 -13.20 -37.43 3.31
CA LEU A 797 -14.19 -36.39 3.59
C LEU A 797 -15.57 -36.81 3.05
N GLY A 798 -16.44 -37.24 3.97
CA GLY A 798 -17.84 -37.47 3.69
C GLY A 798 -18.69 -36.52 4.54
N GLN A 799 -19.98 -36.82 4.67
CA GLN A 799 -20.86 -36.01 5.52
C GLN A 799 -20.41 -36.10 6.99
N GLY A 800 -20.26 -34.94 7.64
CA GLY A 800 -19.91 -34.85 9.06
C GLY A 800 -18.44 -35.12 9.39
N GLN A 801 -17.57 -35.32 8.39
CA GLN A 801 -16.13 -35.56 8.60
C GLN A 801 -15.29 -34.27 8.63
N GLY A 802 -15.85 -33.12 8.28
CA GLY A 802 -15.16 -31.84 8.32
C GLY A 802 -14.57 -31.51 9.69
N PRO A 803 -15.33 -31.57 10.79
CA PRO A 803 -14.81 -31.33 12.14
C PRO A 803 -13.70 -32.29 12.56
N VAL A 804 -13.77 -33.57 12.16
CA VAL A 804 -12.73 -34.56 12.42
C VAL A 804 -11.45 -34.20 11.67
N ALA A 805 -11.58 -33.80 10.41
CA ALA A 805 -10.44 -33.33 9.60
C ALA A 805 -9.78 -32.11 10.22
N GLU A 806 -10.57 -31.14 10.70
CA GLU A 806 -10.06 -29.94 11.39
C GLU A 806 -9.26 -30.31 12.64
N GLN A 807 -9.75 -31.25 13.44
CA GLN A 807 -9.03 -31.74 14.62
C GLN A 807 -7.68 -32.37 14.25
N LEU A 808 -7.66 -33.19 13.19
CA LEU A 808 -6.44 -33.83 12.69
C LEU A 808 -5.42 -32.75 12.22
N ILE A 809 -5.88 -31.72 11.52
CA ILE A 809 -5.03 -30.62 11.05
C ILE A 809 -4.48 -29.85 12.24
N ARG A 810 -5.31 -29.53 13.24
CA ARG A 810 -4.87 -28.82 14.45
C ARG A 810 -3.85 -29.61 15.25
N ALA A 811 -4.06 -30.94 15.39
CA ALA A 811 -3.10 -31.84 16.04
C ALA A 811 -1.78 -31.88 15.23
N ALA A 812 -1.86 -31.94 13.91
CA ALA A 812 -0.68 -31.97 13.04
C ALA A 812 0.16 -30.71 13.11
N LEU A 813 -0.45 -29.53 13.34
CA LEU A 813 0.25 -28.27 13.56
C LEU A 813 1.19 -28.32 14.77
N THR A 814 0.79 -29.08 15.80
CA THR A 814 1.58 -29.27 17.02
C THR A 814 2.61 -30.40 16.87
N ASP A 815 2.21 -31.51 16.27
CA ASP A 815 2.99 -32.75 16.21
C ASP A 815 3.89 -32.85 14.97
N GLY A 816 3.68 -32.00 13.97
CA GLY A 816 4.43 -32.02 12.71
C GLY A 816 4.11 -33.23 11.84
N THR A 817 2.91 -33.77 11.93
CA THR A 817 2.45 -34.92 11.15
C THR A 817 1.81 -34.47 9.83
N TRP A 818 1.68 -35.40 8.89
CA TRP A 818 0.99 -35.19 7.64
C TRP A 818 -0.48 -35.55 7.75
N VAL A 819 -1.35 -34.75 7.14
CA VAL A 819 -2.78 -35.04 7.04
C VAL A 819 -3.16 -35.16 5.56
N VAL A 820 -3.74 -36.28 5.20
CA VAL A 820 -4.21 -36.57 3.85
C VAL A 820 -5.73 -36.57 3.84
N LEU A 821 -6.29 -35.56 3.14
CA LEU A 821 -7.74 -35.44 2.98
C LEU A 821 -8.14 -36.05 1.63
N GLN A 822 -8.91 -37.13 1.67
CA GLN A 822 -9.40 -37.80 0.47
C GLN A 822 -10.82 -37.38 0.15
N ASN A 823 -11.19 -37.42 -1.12
CA ASN A 823 -12.54 -37.13 -1.59
C ASN A 823 -13.06 -35.74 -1.18
N CYS A 824 -12.19 -34.73 -1.27
CA CYS A 824 -12.54 -33.34 -0.90
C CYS A 824 -13.75 -32.79 -1.65
N HIS A 825 -14.00 -33.26 -2.87
CA HIS A 825 -15.16 -32.91 -3.69
C HIS A 825 -16.52 -33.27 -3.09
N LEU A 826 -16.54 -34.22 -2.13
CA LEU A 826 -17.76 -34.62 -1.42
C LEU A 826 -18.12 -33.66 -0.27
N ALA A 827 -17.20 -32.85 0.18
CA ALA A 827 -17.35 -31.94 1.31
C ALA A 827 -17.31 -30.46 0.88
N THR A 828 -18.02 -30.12 -0.16
CA THR A 828 -18.03 -28.74 -0.72
C THR A 828 -18.45 -27.68 0.28
N SER A 829 -19.37 -27.97 1.18
CA SER A 829 -19.84 -27.06 2.23
C SER A 829 -18.78 -26.77 3.29
N TRP A 830 -17.81 -27.67 3.45
CA TRP A 830 -16.70 -27.49 4.40
C TRP A 830 -15.49 -26.79 3.78
N MET A 831 -15.40 -26.71 2.45
CA MET A 831 -14.25 -26.09 1.76
C MET A 831 -13.95 -24.65 2.20
N PRO A 832 -14.92 -23.76 2.46
CA PRO A 832 -14.63 -22.45 3.03
C PRO A 832 -13.92 -22.49 4.38
N THR A 833 -14.25 -23.45 5.22
CA THR A 833 -13.58 -23.68 6.51
C THR A 833 -12.14 -24.16 6.30
N LEU A 834 -11.92 -25.07 5.35
CA LEU A 834 -10.59 -25.53 4.99
C LEU A 834 -9.71 -24.37 4.44
N GLU A 835 -10.27 -23.55 3.59
CA GLU A 835 -9.59 -22.35 3.07
C GLU A 835 -9.12 -21.44 4.22
N LYS A 836 -9.98 -21.19 5.18
CA LYS A 836 -9.66 -20.41 6.37
C LYS A 836 -8.53 -21.04 7.19
N ILE A 837 -8.57 -22.33 7.40
CA ILE A 837 -7.51 -23.07 8.12
C ILE A 837 -6.17 -22.94 7.39
N CYS A 838 -6.17 -23.02 6.06
CA CYS A 838 -4.95 -22.88 5.25
C CYS A 838 -4.38 -21.45 5.28
N GLU A 839 -5.22 -20.45 5.47
CA GLU A 839 -4.80 -19.05 5.60
C GLU A 839 -4.27 -18.70 7.00
N GLU A 840 -4.79 -19.36 8.04
CA GLU A 840 -4.31 -19.20 9.41
C GLU A 840 -2.92 -19.83 9.63
#